data_eb13c3215468431e3d7315f4762e38a4
#
_entry.id   eb13c3215468431e3d7315f4762e38a4
#
_cell.length_a   1.000
_cell.length_b   1.000
_cell.length_c   1.000
_cell.angle_alpha   90.00
_cell.angle_beta   90.00
_cell.angle_gamma   90.00
#
_symmetry.space_group_name_H-M   'P 1'
#
loop_
_entity.id
_entity.type
_entity.pdbx_description
1 polymer ?
#
loop_
_entity_poly.entity_id
_entity_poly.type
_entity_poly.pdbx_seq_one_letter_code
_entity_poly.pdbx_strand_id
1 'polypeptide(L)'
;MDRSGSAAPRDRVMKRRRVYAALAAALALCALSAHGLKLFEPLPLDAAASTSRLVLDRDGHLLRAFTTPDGRWRLDAEPDEVSPTYLAMLLAFEDRRFWKHPGVDPLALGRAVLQAIRHGRPISGGSTLTMQVARLLRGSPTHSITAKFQQVADAARLEAALSKREILKLYLKLAPYGGNLEGVRAASLAYFGKEPHRLSIAEAALLVAIPQSPETRRLDRSEDGPAYAALLEARNRVIKRAVAAHVITEADAKIAMAQAAPHGRHEFPALAPHLCERLIAAIPDGQAIKTTIDGKLQQAAEQIMRRNAQSFGDKISAAALIVNHRTGEVLAHVGSAGYFDDTRLGAIDMTAAIRSPGSALKPFIYGLAFEDGLAHPETSIEDRPVRFDTYAPVNFDNSFHGTVTVRTALQLSLNVPAVKVLNEVSPVKLAARFRDAGMTFEVPRNLTVALGGAGLSLENLTALYVALARGGTAIPLRYRKESETAAGASEAATLLQPAAAWYVTDILRGAPVPASASPGAVAFKTGTSYGFRDAWAAGYDGEHTIAVWVGRPDASSMPGLVGLRAAAPVMFELFAATGARRAPFAAAPANVIGSRKTADLPPPLRIFREQKREPAGVPGQEAPLHIAFPPANSEIELVSVEGDTGKLPVALKAEGGTLPLTWLADGVPLAASPHRRETFLTPSGPGFVQITVIDAEGRSDRTQIRLR
;
A
#
# COMPACT_ATOMS: atom_id res chain seq x y z
N MET A 1 58.55 -75.70 57.40
CA MET A 1 57.85 -74.60 58.11
C MET A 1 58.10 -73.32 57.35
N ASP A 2 57.21 -73.00 56.51
CA ASP A 2 57.34 -71.77 55.74
C ASP A 2 55.97 -71.08 55.64
N ARG A 3 55.91 -69.90 56.19
CA ARG A 3 54.67 -69.05 56.13
C ARG A 3 54.91 -67.91 55.14
N SER A 4 54.52 -68.10 53.94
CA SER A 4 54.42 -66.97 52.99
C SER A 4 52.99 -66.36 53.05
N GLY A 5 52.91 -65.19 53.70
CA GLY A 5 51.67 -64.42 53.80
C GLY A 5 51.31 -63.77 52.49
N SER A 6 50.14 -64.10 51.93
CA SER A 6 49.56 -63.40 50.77
C SER A 6 48.95 -62.11 51.22
N ALA A 7 49.59 -60.99 50.94
CA ALA A 7 49.10 -59.70 50.99
C ALA A 7 48.67 -59.23 49.58
N ALA A 8 47.40 -59.26 49.23
CA ALA A 8 46.79 -58.28 48.25
C ALA A 8 45.50 -58.78 47.67
N PRO A 9 44.41 -58.22 48.03
CA PRO A 9 43.44 -57.60 47.05
C PRO A 9 43.04 -56.15 47.32
N ARG A 10 43.27 -55.66 48.54
CA ARG A 10 42.81 -54.28 48.92
C ARG A 10 43.63 -53.17 48.23
N ASP A 11 44.86 -53.35 47.95
CA ASP A 11 45.75 -52.35 47.31
C ASP A 11 45.40 -52.10 45.83
N ARG A 12 44.97 -53.13 45.10
CA ARG A 12 44.55 -52.97 43.67
C ARG A 12 43.21 -52.26 43.52
N VAL A 13 42.29 -52.45 44.48
CA VAL A 13 41.00 -51.77 44.49
C VAL A 13 41.17 -50.28 44.85
N MET A 14 42.06 -49.98 45.81
CA MET A 14 42.34 -48.57 46.18
C MET A 14 43.10 -47.84 45.08
N LYS A 15 44.04 -48.47 44.37
CA LYS A 15 44.72 -47.89 43.22
C LYS A 15 43.77 -47.62 42.06
N ARG A 16 42.84 -48.53 41.73
CA ARG A 16 41.79 -48.33 40.73
C ARG A 16 40.84 -47.18 41.10
N ARG A 17 40.39 -47.10 42.36
CA ARG A 17 39.53 -45.96 42.85
C ARG A 17 40.26 -44.63 42.74
N ARG A 18 41.57 -44.55 43.03
CA ARG A 18 42.35 -43.31 42.86
C ARG A 18 42.56 -42.94 41.41
N VAL A 19 42.73 -43.92 40.50
CA VAL A 19 42.81 -43.67 39.06
C VAL A 19 41.47 -43.21 38.51
N TYR A 20 40.35 -43.80 38.90
CA TYR A 20 39.03 -43.34 38.49
C TYR A 20 38.67 -41.96 39.06
N ALA A 21 39.04 -41.65 40.27
CA ALA A 21 38.90 -40.35 40.87
C ALA A 21 39.77 -39.29 40.17
N ALA A 22 41.01 -39.62 39.79
CA ALA A 22 41.86 -38.72 39.02
C ALA A 22 41.36 -38.51 37.57
N LEU A 23 40.86 -39.57 36.93
CA LEU A 23 40.23 -39.46 35.60
C LEU A 23 38.94 -38.63 35.65
N ALA A 24 38.10 -38.81 36.64
CA ALA A 24 36.89 -38.00 36.84
C ALA A 24 37.22 -36.54 37.16
N ALA A 25 38.28 -36.29 37.97
CA ALA A 25 38.79 -34.94 38.23
C ALA A 25 39.38 -34.28 36.97
N ALA A 26 40.14 -35.04 36.13
CA ALA A 26 40.67 -34.55 34.88
C ALA A 26 39.60 -34.29 33.82
N LEU A 27 38.58 -35.15 33.72
CA LEU A 27 37.41 -34.94 32.88
C LEU A 27 36.58 -33.73 33.35
N ALA A 28 36.43 -33.57 34.66
CA ALA A 28 35.77 -32.38 35.22
C ALA A 28 36.58 -31.10 34.98
N LEU A 29 37.94 -31.18 35.03
CA LEU A 29 38.83 -30.06 34.71
C LEU A 29 38.79 -29.71 33.20
N CYS A 30 38.78 -30.73 32.34
CA CYS A 30 38.62 -30.52 30.89
C CYS A 30 37.24 -29.99 30.53
N ALA A 31 36.17 -30.45 31.18
CA ALA A 31 34.82 -29.91 31.03
C ALA A 31 34.74 -28.49 31.55
N LEU A 32 35.36 -28.16 32.69
CA LEU A 32 35.46 -26.82 33.24
C LEU A 32 36.31 -25.89 32.38
N SER A 33 37.42 -26.36 31.75
CA SER A 33 38.20 -25.52 30.84
C SER A 33 37.52 -25.32 29.49
N ALA A 34 36.83 -26.30 28.93
CA ALA A 34 36.02 -26.17 27.74
C ALA A 34 34.80 -25.23 27.98
N HIS A 35 34.21 -25.27 29.20
CA HIS A 35 33.17 -24.34 29.61
C HIS A 35 33.72 -22.97 30.03
N GLY A 36 34.95 -22.93 30.56
CA GLY A 36 35.65 -21.70 30.90
C GLY A 36 35.91 -20.80 29.68
N LEU A 37 36.20 -21.39 28.54
CA LEU A 37 36.29 -20.65 27.27
C LEU A 37 34.94 -20.02 26.86
N LYS A 38 33.81 -20.69 27.06
CA LYS A 38 32.48 -20.14 26.82
C LYS A 38 32.06 -19.06 27.82
N LEU A 39 32.58 -19.11 29.04
CA LEU A 39 32.37 -18.04 30.03
C LEU A 39 33.00 -16.70 29.62
N PHE A 40 33.94 -16.67 28.68
CA PHE A 40 34.57 -15.45 28.17
C PHE A 40 34.01 -14.99 26.82
N GLU A 41 33.11 -15.75 26.18
CA GLU A 41 32.47 -15.30 24.95
C GLU A 41 31.63 -14.01 25.22
N PRO A 42 31.66 -13.01 24.32
CA PRO A 42 30.83 -11.84 24.42
C PRO A 42 29.35 -12.20 24.56
N LEU A 43 28.60 -11.34 25.24
CA LEU A 43 27.13 -11.46 25.28
C LEU A 43 26.58 -11.25 23.88
N PRO A 44 25.76 -12.15 23.35
CA PRO A 44 25.19 -12.01 22.00
C PRO A 44 24.02 -11.00 22.01
N LEU A 45 24.31 -9.74 22.29
CA LEU A 45 23.30 -8.66 22.31
C LEU A 45 22.69 -8.46 20.93
N ASP A 46 23.43 -8.81 19.87
CA ASP A 46 22.94 -8.79 18.48
C ASP A 46 21.75 -9.73 18.25
N ALA A 47 21.64 -10.81 19.05
CA ALA A 47 20.46 -11.70 18.99
C ALA A 47 19.14 -10.97 19.37
N ALA A 48 19.24 -9.90 20.18
CA ALA A 48 18.13 -9.04 20.52
C ALA A 48 17.96 -7.84 19.57
N ALA A 49 18.93 -7.59 18.68
CA ALA A 49 18.87 -6.46 17.75
C ALA A 49 17.81 -6.68 16.65
N SER A 50 17.61 -7.94 16.20
CA SER A 50 16.58 -8.28 15.24
C SER A 50 15.19 -8.10 15.85
N THR A 51 14.43 -7.12 15.36
CA THR A 51 13.04 -6.84 15.73
C THR A 51 12.15 -6.85 14.50
N SER A 52 10.87 -7.08 14.73
CA SER A 52 9.83 -6.90 13.73
C SER A 52 9.83 -5.47 13.21
N ARG A 53 9.81 -5.32 11.89
CA ARG A 53 9.63 -4.02 11.26
C ARG A 53 8.18 -3.59 11.42
N LEU A 54 7.95 -2.32 11.78
CA LEU A 54 6.62 -1.80 12.07
C LEU A 54 6.29 -0.64 11.14
N VAL A 55 5.07 -0.63 10.62
CA VAL A 55 4.48 0.54 9.96
C VAL A 55 3.40 1.10 10.88
N LEU A 56 3.55 2.36 11.24
CA LEU A 56 2.69 3.06 12.17
C LEU A 56 1.90 4.16 11.46
N ASP A 57 0.72 4.45 11.96
CA ASP A 57 -0.08 5.59 11.53
C ASP A 57 0.53 6.92 11.99
N ARG A 58 -0.14 8.03 11.66
CA ARG A 58 0.30 9.39 12.04
C ARG A 58 0.38 9.63 13.54
N ASP A 59 -0.39 8.86 14.32
CA ASP A 59 -0.46 8.97 15.79
C ASP A 59 0.43 7.96 16.51
N GLY A 60 1.05 7.03 15.76
CA GLY A 60 1.94 6.00 16.29
C GLY A 60 1.26 4.66 16.56
N HIS A 61 -0.02 4.48 16.18
CA HIS A 61 -0.68 3.20 16.29
C HIS A 61 -0.24 2.25 15.17
N LEU A 62 -0.27 0.95 15.44
CA LEU A 62 0.17 -0.06 14.50
C LEU A 62 -0.79 -0.17 13.31
N LEU A 63 -0.29 0.08 12.09
CA LEU A 63 -0.96 -0.26 10.83
C LEU A 63 -0.64 -1.70 10.43
N ARG A 64 0.64 -2.08 10.45
CA ARG A 64 1.09 -3.43 10.11
C ARG A 64 2.44 -3.73 10.74
N ALA A 65 2.60 -4.98 11.20
CA ALA A 65 3.88 -5.53 11.63
C ALA A 65 4.34 -6.58 10.61
N PHE A 66 5.67 -6.82 10.57
CA PHE A 66 6.29 -7.84 9.74
C PHE A 66 7.17 -8.71 10.63
N THR A 67 7.20 -10.01 10.39
CA THR A 67 8.06 -10.93 11.14
C THR A 67 9.53 -10.57 10.97
N THR A 68 10.34 -10.95 11.95
CA THR A 68 11.79 -10.96 11.81
C THR A 68 12.20 -11.97 10.72
N PRO A 69 13.44 -11.92 10.19
CA PRO A 69 13.92 -12.87 9.19
C PRO A 69 13.81 -14.34 9.61
N ASP A 70 13.89 -14.64 10.92
CA ASP A 70 13.69 -15.97 11.50
C ASP A 70 12.20 -16.31 11.75
N GLY A 71 11.26 -15.52 11.21
CA GLY A 71 9.82 -15.79 11.23
C GLY A 71 9.12 -15.51 12.56
N ARG A 72 9.71 -14.72 13.45
CA ARG A 72 9.16 -14.40 14.77
C ARG A 72 8.47 -13.05 14.80
N TRP A 73 7.44 -12.93 15.60
CA TRP A 73 6.83 -11.67 15.98
C TRP A 73 7.55 -11.17 17.24
N ARG A 74 8.47 -10.21 17.06
CA ARG A 74 9.28 -9.63 18.13
C ARG A 74 9.14 -8.11 18.07
N LEU A 75 8.14 -7.57 18.79
CA LEU A 75 7.82 -6.16 18.83
C LEU A 75 8.45 -5.51 20.06
N ASP A 76 9.13 -4.39 19.86
CA ASP A 76 9.66 -3.59 20.97
C ASP A 76 8.53 -3.01 21.81
N ALA A 77 8.77 -2.93 23.13
CA ALA A 77 7.94 -2.25 24.10
C ALA A 77 8.83 -1.59 25.16
N GLU A 78 8.67 -0.28 25.35
CA GLU A 78 9.28 0.39 26.47
C GLU A 78 8.52 0.02 27.76
N PRO A 79 9.19 -0.05 28.92
CA PRO A 79 8.51 -0.32 30.19
C PRO A 79 7.33 0.61 30.47
N ASP A 80 7.41 1.88 30.06
CA ASP A 80 6.35 2.87 30.27
C ASP A 80 5.15 2.67 29.31
N GLU A 81 5.31 1.87 28.26
CA GLU A 81 4.25 1.50 27.30
C GLU A 81 3.50 0.23 27.72
N VAL A 82 3.90 -0.38 28.85
CA VAL A 82 3.28 -1.60 29.37
C VAL A 82 2.50 -1.29 30.63
N SER A 83 1.38 -2.00 30.86
CA SER A 83 0.55 -1.85 32.07
C SER A 83 1.41 -1.87 33.33
N PRO A 84 1.34 -0.86 34.20
CA PRO A 84 2.05 -0.84 35.49
C PRO A 84 1.69 -2.06 36.34
N THR A 85 0.45 -2.51 36.26
CA THR A 85 -0.04 -3.71 36.99
C THR A 85 0.67 -4.97 36.48
N TYR A 86 0.85 -5.10 35.14
CA TYR A 86 1.61 -6.22 34.57
C TYR A 86 3.05 -6.24 35.08
N LEU A 87 3.75 -5.08 35.03
CA LEU A 87 5.14 -4.96 35.50
C LEU A 87 5.27 -5.30 36.98
N ALA A 88 4.37 -4.79 37.84
CA ALA A 88 4.36 -5.10 39.24
C ALA A 88 4.09 -6.58 39.50
N MET A 89 3.15 -7.21 38.80
CA MET A 89 2.89 -8.65 38.86
C MET A 89 4.09 -9.49 38.39
N LEU A 90 4.73 -9.11 37.28
CA LEU A 90 5.92 -9.77 36.76
C LEU A 90 7.03 -9.78 37.81
N LEU A 91 7.34 -8.61 38.39
CA LEU A 91 8.37 -8.49 39.42
C LEU A 91 8.01 -9.24 40.68
N ALA A 92 6.77 -9.14 41.16
CA ALA A 92 6.31 -9.86 42.36
C ALA A 92 6.36 -11.39 42.16
N PHE A 93 6.15 -11.87 40.94
CA PHE A 93 6.11 -13.30 40.60
C PHE A 93 7.49 -13.88 40.30
N GLU A 94 8.26 -13.23 39.41
CA GLU A 94 9.53 -13.75 38.91
C GLU A 94 10.75 -13.27 39.71
N ASP A 95 10.77 -11.98 40.15
CA ASP A 95 11.96 -11.38 40.77
C ASP A 95 11.60 -10.19 41.68
N ARG A 96 11.13 -10.49 42.89
CA ARG A 96 10.64 -9.46 43.83
C ARG A 96 11.68 -8.39 44.19
N ARG A 97 12.98 -8.70 44.08
CA ARG A 97 14.07 -7.80 44.45
C ARG A 97 14.89 -7.33 43.24
N PHE A 98 14.32 -7.42 42.06
CA PHE A 98 14.96 -7.06 40.78
C PHE A 98 15.79 -5.77 40.84
N TRP A 99 15.23 -4.71 41.42
CA TRP A 99 15.88 -3.41 41.52
C TRP A 99 17.03 -3.35 42.57
N LYS A 100 17.26 -4.40 43.37
CA LYS A 100 18.14 -4.37 44.53
C LYS A 100 19.37 -5.29 44.42
N HIS A 101 19.40 -6.26 43.52
CA HIS A 101 20.49 -7.19 43.36
C HIS A 101 21.29 -6.97 42.06
N PRO A 102 22.59 -7.30 42.00
CA PRO A 102 23.44 -7.17 40.82
C PRO A 102 23.36 -8.43 39.91
N GLY A 103 22.19 -8.71 39.34
CA GLY A 103 21.97 -9.82 38.40
C GLY A 103 21.57 -11.15 39.05
N VAL A 104 22.08 -11.47 40.18
CA VAL A 104 21.77 -12.67 40.99
C VAL A 104 21.29 -12.25 42.35
N ASP A 105 20.22 -12.89 42.86
CA ASP A 105 19.71 -12.68 44.21
C ASP A 105 20.27 -13.72 45.16
N PRO A 106 21.31 -13.41 46.01
CA PRO A 106 21.91 -14.38 46.92
C PRO A 106 20.95 -14.95 47.94
N LEU A 107 19.99 -14.10 48.43
CA LEU A 107 19.00 -14.54 49.41
C LEU A 107 17.95 -15.46 48.77
N ALA A 108 17.56 -15.21 47.52
CA ALA A 108 16.66 -16.12 46.80
C ALA A 108 17.36 -17.45 46.50
N LEU A 109 18.63 -17.43 46.11
CA LEU A 109 19.42 -18.61 45.87
C LEU A 109 19.61 -19.44 47.14
N GLY A 110 20.00 -18.82 48.26
CA GLY A 110 20.14 -19.48 49.56
C GLY A 110 18.84 -20.13 50.05
N ARG A 111 17.72 -19.42 49.88
CA ARG A 111 16.37 -19.95 50.16
C ARG A 111 16.03 -21.16 49.27
N ALA A 112 16.32 -21.09 47.96
CA ALA A 112 16.05 -22.18 47.03
C ALA A 112 16.86 -23.44 47.36
N VAL A 113 18.14 -23.29 47.73
CA VAL A 113 19.02 -24.38 48.19
C VAL A 113 18.51 -25.01 49.47
N LEU A 114 18.13 -24.18 50.49
CA LEU A 114 17.61 -24.67 51.74
C LEU A 114 16.28 -25.45 51.56
N GLN A 115 15.40 -24.96 50.67
CA GLN A 115 14.17 -25.66 50.35
C GLN A 115 14.42 -26.98 49.61
N ALA A 116 15.38 -27.01 48.67
CA ALA A 116 15.75 -28.25 47.98
C ALA A 116 16.30 -29.30 48.93
N ILE A 117 17.13 -28.91 49.91
CA ILE A 117 17.65 -29.79 50.95
C ILE A 117 16.52 -30.32 51.84
N ARG A 118 15.59 -29.44 52.25
CA ARG A 118 14.50 -29.81 53.19
C ARG A 118 13.45 -30.72 52.56
N HIS A 119 13.22 -30.62 51.24
CA HIS A 119 12.14 -31.35 50.58
C HIS A 119 12.62 -32.39 49.57
N GLY A 120 13.94 -32.59 49.41
CA GLY A 120 14.54 -33.55 48.48
C GLY A 120 14.32 -33.22 46.98
N ARG A 121 13.73 -32.10 46.68
CA ARG A 121 13.46 -31.61 45.30
C ARG A 121 13.44 -30.08 45.23
N PRO A 122 13.82 -29.48 44.11
CA PRO A 122 13.73 -28.03 43.93
C PRO A 122 12.26 -27.58 43.90
N ILE A 123 11.84 -26.76 44.89
CA ILE A 123 10.48 -26.24 45.04
C ILE A 123 10.36 -24.81 44.52
N SER A 124 11.41 -23.98 44.67
CA SER A 124 11.42 -22.60 44.17
C SER A 124 12.60 -22.34 43.23
N GLY A 125 12.39 -21.57 42.21
CA GLY A 125 13.44 -21.10 41.28
C GLY A 125 14.26 -19.98 41.93
N GLY A 126 15.58 -20.13 42.02
CA GLY A 126 16.51 -19.05 42.39
C GLY A 126 16.95 -18.21 41.18
N SER A 127 16.22 -18.23 40.07
CA SER A 127 16.57 -17.49 38.84
C SER A 127 15.96 -16.11 38.89
N THR A 128 16.77 -15.09 38.62
CA THR A 128 16.35 -13.71 38.49
C THR A 128 15.89 -13.42 37.06
N LEU A 129 15.21 -12.26 36.80
CA LEU A 129 14.87 -11.78 35.47
C LEU A 129 16.14 -11.57 34.62
N THR A 130 17.22 -11.05 35.19
CA THR A 130 18.51 -10.89 34.48
C THR A 130 19.09 -12.24 34.01
N MET A 131 18.98 -13.29 34.83
CA MET A 131 19.39 -14.65 34.43
C MET A 131 18.49 -15.22 33.35
N GLN A 132 17.20 -14.87 33.33
CA GLN A 132 16.28 -15.28 32.27
C GLN A 132 16.63 -14.57 30.95
N VAL A 133 16.93 -13.27 30.97
CA VAL A 133 17.41 -12.51 29.79
C VAL A 133 18.70 -13.11 29.24
N ALA A 134 19.68 -13.41 30.11
CA ALA A 134 20.92 -14.05 29.72
C ALA A 134 20.68 -15.39 28.99
N ARG A 135 19.75 -16.19 29.50
CA ARG A 135 19.34 -17.46 28.87
C ARG A 135 18.68 -17.24 27.51
N LEU A 136 17.77 -16.25 27.38
CA LEU A 136 17.05 -15.95 26.14
C LEU A 136 18.00 -15.48 25.05
N LEU A 137 18.97 -14.64 25.39
CA LEU A 137 19.99 -14.16 24.46
C LEU A 137 20.86 -15.31 23.89
N ARG A 138 21.23 -16.29 24.73
CA ARG A 138 22.07 -17.42 24.27
C ARG A 138 21.28 -18.58 23.67
N GLY A 139 19.97 -18.63 23.80
CA GLY A 139 19.16 -19.79 23.39
C GLY A 139 19.52 -21.07 24.18
N SER A 140 20.06 -20.94 25.40
CA SER A 140 20.61 -22.06 26.18
C SER A 140 19.53 -22.95 26.78
N PRO A 141 19.74 -24.29 26.87
CA PRO A 141 18.79 -25.21 27.50
C PRO A 141 18.64 -24.94 29.00
N THR A 142 17.46 -25.29 29.57
CA THR A 142 17.06 -24.90 30.92
C THR A 142 17.57 -25.83 32.04
N HIS A 143 18.05 -27.05 31.71
CA HIS A 143 18.16 -28.15 32.70
C HIS A 143 19.59 -28.60 33.00
N SER A 144 20.64 -27.90 32.51
CA SER A 144 22.04 -28.23 32.80
C SER A 144 22.60 -27.37 33.94
N ILE A 145 23.33 -27.98 34.88
CA ILE A 145 24.05 -27.27 35.94
C ILE A 145 25.05 -26.29 35.35
N THR A 146 25.78 -26.70 34.29
CA THR A 146 26.72 -25.85 33.59
C THR A 146 26.04 -24.64 32.92
N ALA A 147 24.89 -24.84 32.29
CA ALA A 147 24.08 -23.73 31.76
C ALA A 147 23.67 -22.76 32.86
N LYS A 148 23.41 -23.23 34.09
CA LYS A 148 23.06 -22.38 35.22
C LYS A 148 24.23 -21.50 35.68
N PHE A 149 25.43 -22.04 35.75
CA PHE A 149 26.66 -21.25 36.00
C PHE A 149 26.88 -20.18 34.90
N GLN A 150 26.70 -20.57 33.65
CA GLN A 150 26.79 -19.62 32.53
C GLN A 150 25.77 -18.49 32.66
N GLN A 151 24.50 -18.80 33.00
CA GLN A 151 23.47 -17.79 33.24
C GLN A 151 23.82 -16.82 34.37
N VAL A 152 24.46 -17.29 35.45
CA VAL A 152 24.95 -16.44 36.54
C VAL A 152 26.05 -15.50 36.07
N ALA A 153 27.04 -16.02 35.33
CA ALA A 153 28.14 -15.22 34.79
C ALA A 153 27.64 -14.18 33.77
N ASP A 154 26.75 -14.57 32.88
CA ASP A 154 26.16 -13.67 31.89
C ASP A 154 25.22 -12.64 32.53
N ALA A 155 24.49 -12.99 33.59
CA ALA A 155 23.67 -12.04 34.36
C ALA A 155 24.54 -10.96 35.00
N ALA A 156 25.69 -11.31 35.57
CA ALA A 156 26.63 -10.32 36.12
C ALA A 156 27.20 -9.39 35.04
N ARG A 157 27.45 -9.92 33.83
CA ARG A 157 27.93 -9.12 32.67
C ARG A 157 26.83 -8.19 32.15
N LEU A 158 25.58 -8.67 32.06
CA LEU A 158 24.46 -7.84 31.66
C LEU A 158 24.29 -6.63 32.58
N GLU A 159 24.39 -6.85 33.90
CA GLU A 159 24.28 -5.78 34.90
C GLU A 159 25.49 -4.81 34.87
N ALA A 160 26.64 -5.27 34.42
CA ALA A 160 27.80 -4.42 34.22
C ALA A 160 27.69 -3.56 32.94
N ALA A 161 26.96 -4.04 31.92
CA ALA A 161 26.84 -3.41 30.61
C ALA A 161 25.56 -2.60 30.44
N LEU A 162 24.47 -2.95 31.13
CA LEU A 162 23.15 -2.40 30.94
C LEU A 162 22.49 -1.99 32.26
N SER A 163 21.70 -0.95 32.22
CA SER A 163 20.86 -0.54 33.36
C SER A 163 19.74 -1.56 33.62
N LYS A 164 19.18 -1.56 34.81
CA LYS A 164 18.01 -2.38 35.15
C LYS A 164 16.82 -2.15 34.21
N ARG A 165 16.63 -0.92 33.76
CA ARG A 165 15.57 -0.58 32.82
C ARG A 165 15.79 -1.23 31.46
N GLU A 166 17.02 -1.22 30.94
CA GLU A 166 17.38 -1.86 29.68
C GLU A 166 17.26 -3.39 29.78
N ILE A 167 17.65 -4.00 30.91
CA ILE A 167 17.46 -5.45 31.15
C ILE A 167 15.97 -5.80 31.18
N LEU A 168 15.13 -4.99 31.83
CA LEU A 168 13.69 -5.18 31.83
C LEU A 168 13.12 -5.05 30.41
N LYS A 169 13.53 -4.05 29.63
CA LYS A 169 13.16 -3.89 28.22
C LYS A 169 13.52 -5.12 27.39
N LEU A 170 14.72 -5.68 27.57
CA LEU A 170 15.12 -6.93 26.90
C LEU A 170 14.21 -8.11 27.29
N TYR A 171 13.83 -8.24 28.55
CA TYR A 171 12.88 -9.25 28.96
C TYR A 171 11.52 -9.07 28.29
N LEU A 172 10.98 -7.85 28.31
CA LEU A 172 9.69 -7.52 27.68
C LEU A 172 9.69 -7.80 26.18
N LYS A 173 10.85 -7.73 25.52
CA LYS A 173 11.05 -8.00 24.10
C LYS A 173 11.26 -9.48 23.78
N LEU A 174 11.95 -10.25 24.62
CA LEU A 174 12.43 -11.60 24.29
C LEU A 174 11.65 -12.73 24.99
N ALA A 175 10.83 -12.42 25.99
CA ALA A 175 10.08 -13.45 26.71
C ALA A 175 9.20 -14.26 25.74
N PRO A 176 9.26 -15.61 25.77
CA PRO A 176 8.53 -16.45 24.85
C PRO A 176 7.08 -16.62 25.28
N TYR A 177 6.15 -16.49 24.32
CA TYR A 177 4.70 -16.65 24.58
C TYR A 177 4.07 -17.81 23.80
N GLY A 178 4.91 -18.66 23.19
CA GLY A 178 4.51 -19.84 22.44
C GLY A 178 4.44 -19.63 20.93
N GLY A 179 4.82 -20.69 20.19
CA GLY A 179 5.00 -20.64 18.75
C GLY A 179 6.05 -19.61 18.35
N ASN A 180 5.67 -18.68 17.50
CA ASN A 180 6.55 -17.62 17.01
C ASN A 180 6.35 -16.26 17.70
N LEU A 181 5.65 -16.22 18.87
CA LEU A 181 5.43 -14.98 19.63
C LEU A 181 6.55 -14.74 20.62
N GLU A 182 7.27 -13.65 20.48
CA GLU A 182 8.27 -13.15 21.44
C GLU A 182 7.95 -11.72 21.84
N GLY A 183 8.03 -11.46 23.12
CA GLY A 183 7.76 -10.17 23.75
C GLY A 183 6.30 -9.93 24.11
N VAL A 184 6.12 -9.11 25.17
CA VAL A 184 4.83 -8.82 25.76
C VAL A 184 3.88 -8.11 24.79
N ARG A 185 4.41 -7.23 23.92
CA ARG A 185 3.60 -6.47 22.96
C ARG A 185 3.04 -7.38 21.88
N ALA A 186 3.86 -8.27 21.33
CA ALA A 186 3.42 -9.26 20.36
C ALA A 186 2.35 -10.19 20.98
N ALA A 187 2.58 -10.66 22.21
CA ALA A 187 1.63 -11.52 22.92
C ALA A 187 0.30 -10.80 23.24
N SER A 188 0.36 -9.55 23.68
CA SER A 188 -0.83 -8.74 23.97
C SER A 188 -1.70 -8.53 22.73
N LEU A 189 -1.09 -8.17 21.61
CA LEU A 189 -1.79 -8.02 20.33
C LEU A 189 -2.35 -9.35 19.83
N ALA A 190 -1.55 -10.43 19.87
CA ALA A 190 -1.97 -11.72 19.35
C ALA A 190 -3.06 -12.39 20.21
N TYR A 191 -3.01 -12.28 21.53
CA TYR A 191 -3.95 -12.96 22.39
C TYR A 191 -5.15 -12.11 22.82
N PHE A 192 -5.03 -10.78 22.83
CA PHE A 192 -6.08 -9.89 23.31
C PHE A 192 -6.46 -8.76 22.32
N GLY A 193 -5.80 -8.65 21.17
CA GLY A 193 -6.10 -7.64 20.15
C GLY A 193 -5.84 -6.19 20.61
N LYS A 194 -4.97 -5.96 21.60
CA LYS A 194 -4.72 -4.63 22.18
C LYS A 194 -3.28 -4.41 22.63
N GLU A 195 -2.89 -3.15 22.68
CA GLU A 195 -1.57 -2.75 23.18
C GLU A 195 -1.39 -3.07 24.68
N PRO A 196 -0.16 -3.37 25.14
CA PRO A 196 0.09 -3.90 26.48
C PRO A 196 -0.19 -2.92 27.61
N HIS A 197 -0.31 -1.62 27.38
CA HIS A 197 -0.73 -0.66 28.41
C HIS A 197 -2.20 -0.82 28.82
N ARG A 198 -3.03 -1.51 27.99
CA ARG A 198 -4.46 -1.71 28.19
C ARG A 198 -4.82 -3.07 28.80
N LEU A 199 -3.82 -3.84 29.25
CA LEU A 199 -4.06 -5.16 29.85
C LEU A 199 -4.89 -5.05 31.12
N SER A 200 -5.92 -5.86 31.24
CA SER A 200 -6.65 -6.10 32.49
C SER A 200 -5.81 -6.93 33.47
N ILE A 201 -6.21 -6.99 34.71
CA ILE A 201 -5.53 -7.79 35.75
C ILE A 201 -5.44 -9.28 35.36
N ALA A 202 -6.53 -9.86 34.84
CA ALA A 202 -6.55 -11.25 34.40
C ALA A 202 -5.63 -11.52 33.21
N GLU A 203 -5.60 -10.64 32.21
CA GLU A 203 -4.73 -10.73 31.04
C GLU A 203 -3.26 -10.53 31.41
N ALA A 204 -2.96 -9.55 32.27
CA ALA A 204 -1.63 -9.33 32.81
C ALA A 204 -1.11 -10.59 33.52
N ALA A 205 -1.93 -11.21 34.34
CA ALA A 205 -1.57 -12.43 35.06
C ALA A 205 -1.37 -13.63 34.12
N LEU A 206 -2.14 -13.73 33.01
CA LEU A 206 -1.93 -14.74 31.98
C LEU A 206 -0.56 -14.54 31.30
N LEU A 207 -0.23 -13.31 30.87
CA LEU A 207 1.05 -13.03 30.22
C LEU A 207 2.25 -13.20 31.18
N VAL A 208 2.09 -13.03 32.48
CA VAL A 208 3.15 -13.39 33.45
C VAL A 208 3.28 -14.90 33.58
N ALA A 209 2.20 -15.67 33.45
CA ALA A 209 2.22 -17.13 33.65
C ALA A 209 2.76 -17.90 32.44
N ILE A 210 2.52 -17.42 31.20
CA ILE A 210 2.84 -18.14 29.94
C ILE A 210 4.34 -18.42 29.76
N PRO A 211 5.28 -17.46 29.98
CA PRO A 211 6.71 -17.65 29.67
C PRO A 211 7.39 -18.80 30.43
N GLN A 212 6.80 -19.30 31.52
CA GLN A 212 7.35 -20.44 32.25
C GLN A 212 7.16 -21.79 31.53
N SER A 213 6.15 -21.89 30.66
CA SER A 213 5.86 -23.08 29.84
C SER A 213 5.13 -22.63 28.57
N PRO A 214 5.81 -21.92 27.66
CA PRO A 214 5.16 -21.19 26.59
C PRO A 214 4.39 -22.09 25.61
N GLU A 215 4.90 -23.30 25.32
CA GLU A 215 4.23 -24.21 24.39
C GLU A 215 3.00 -24.91 24.98
N THR A 216 2.97 -25.13 26.27
CA THR A 216 1.86 -25.82 26.95
C THR A 216 0.78 -24.86 27.45
N ARG A 217 1.11 -23.57 27.59
CA ARG A 217 0.20 -22.53 28.10
C ARG A 217 -0.26 -21.55 27.00
N ARG A 218 -0.12 -21.94 25.74
CA ARG A 218 -0.59 -21.14 24.61
C ARG A 218 -2.10 -21.05 24.61
N LEU A 219 -2.63 -19.84 24.43
CA LEU A 219 -4.08 -19.60 24.34
C LEU A 219 -4.69 -20.12 23.03
N ASP A 220 -3.90 -20.23 21.97
CA ASP A 220 -4.34 -20.69 20.66
C ASP A 220 -4.39 -22.24 20.51
N ARG A 221 -3.99 -22.97 21.52
CA ARG A 221 -4.09 -24.45 21.60
C ARG A 221 -4.97 -24.93 22.73
N SER A 222 -5.39 -24.06 23.63
CA SER A 222 -6.23 -24.43 24.76
C SER A 222 -7.70 -24.41 24.36
N GLU A 223 -8.17 -25.53 23.85
CA GLU A 223 -9.59 -25.87 23.92
C GLU A 223 -9.92 -26.31 25.35
N ASP A 224 -11.21 -26.30 25.72
CA ASP A 224 -11.65 -26.73 27.03
C ASP A 224 -11.07 -28.11 27.41
N GLY A 225 -10.33 -28.18 28.49
CA GLY A 225 -9.69 -29.43 28.88
C GLY A 225 -8.58 -29.24 29.95
N PRO A 226 -7.81 -30.31 30.25
CA PRO A 226 -6.75 -30.25 31.27
C PRO A 226 -5.70 -29.17 31.06
N ALA A 227 -5.36 -28.86 29.82
CA ALA A 227 -4.38 -27.82 29.47
C ALA A 227 -4.92 -26.41 29.84
N TYR A 228 -6.18 -26.15 29.53
CA TYR A 228 -6.84 -24.90 29.89
C TYR A 228 -6.97 -24.72 31.38
N ALA A 229 -7.38 -25.78 32.10
CA ALA A 229 -7.44 -25.76 33.57
C ALA A 229 -6.05 -25.46 34.19
N ALA A 230 -4.99 -26.09 33.68
CA ALA A 230 -3.62 -25.84 34.13
C ALA A 230 -3.15 -24.40 33.86
N LEU A 231 -3.57 -23.80 32.74
CA LEU A 231 -3.33 -22.40 32.40
C LEU A 231 -4.04 -21.47 33.40
N LEU A 232 -5.32 -21.71 33.70
CA LEU A 232 -6.08 -20.94 34.68
C LEU A 232 -5.49 -21.06 36.08
N GLU A 233 -5.04 -22.25 36.47
CA GLU A 233 -4.32 -22.43 37.73
C GLU A 233 -3.00 -21.64 37.76
N ALA A 234 -2.25 -21.63 36.66
CA ALA A 234 -1.01 -20.84 36.55
C ALA A 234 -1.30 -19.34 36.69
N ARG A 235 -2.32 -18.82 35.98
CA ARG A 235 -2.82 -17.46 36.14
C ARG A 235 -3.20 -17.13 37.57
N ASN A 236 -4.00 -18.01 38.16
CA ASN A 236 -4.49 -17.79 39.51
C ASN A 236 -3.37 -17.81 40.58
N ARG A 237 -2.28 -18.59 40.35
CA ARG A 237 -1.06 -18.50 41.16
C ARG A 237 -0.39 -17.12 41.08
N VAL A 238 -0.33 -16.52 39.89
CA VAL A 238 0.19 -15.14 39.71
C VAL A 238 -0.67 -14.15 40.45
N ILE A 239 -2.01 -14.23 40.31
CA ILE A 239 -2.97 -13.34 40.98
C ILE A 239 -2.83 -13.42 42.50
N LYS A 240 -2.81 -14.65 43.09
CA LYS A 240 -2.62 -14.85 44.50
C LYS A 240 -1.31 -14.26 45.01
N ARG A 241 -0.23 -14.37 44.23
CA ARG A 241 1.06 -13.80 44.57
C ARG A 241 1.08 -12.28 44.51
N ALA A 242 0.32 -11.71 43.56
CA ALA A 242 0.15 -10.26 43.42
C ALA A 242 -0.63 -9.67 44.63
N VAL A 243 -1.64 -10.37 45.15
CA VAL A 243 -2.33 -10.00 46.39
C VAL A 243 -1.35 -10.04 47.56
N ALA A 244 -0.61 -11.13 47.75
CA ALA A 244 0.38 -11.29 48.82
C ALA A 244 1.54 -10.25 48.74
N ALA A 245 1.76 -9.65 47.58
CA ALA A 245 2.72 -8.58 47.37
C ALA A 245 2.09 -7.18 47.41
N HIS A 246 0.80 -7.05 47.69
CA HIS A 246 0.02 -5.80 47.73
C HIS A 246 0.02 -5.05 46.38
N VAL A 247 0.12 -5.76 45.26
CA VAL A 247 0.02 -5.20 43.91
C VAL A 247 -1.44 -4.95 43.52
N ILE A 248 -2.35 -5.84 43.95
CA ILE A 248 -3.80 -5.74 43.72
C ILE A 248 -4.55 -6.07 44.98
N THR A 249 -5.82 -5.66 45.07
CA THR A 249 -6.70 -5.98 46.20
C THR A 249 -7.27 -7.41 46.10
N GLU A 250 -7.78 -7.95 47.23
CA GLU A 250 -8.47 -9.25 47.19
C GLU A 250 -9.76 -9.19 46.37
N ALA A 251 -10.44 -8.03 46.34
CA ALA A 251 -11.64 -7.82 45.54
C ALA A 251 -11.33 -7.90 44.05
N ASP A 252 -10.28 -7.21 43.60
CA ASP A 252 -9.82 -7.27 42.22
C ASP A 252 -9.38 -8.68 41.81
N ALA A 253 -8.69 -9.37 42.70
CA ALA A 253 -8.25 -10.75 42.48
C ALA A 253 -9.44 -11.69 42.27
N LYS A 254 -10.50 -11.56 43.07
CA LYS A 254 -11.73 -12.36 42.95
C LYS A 254 -12.38 -12.14 41.56
N ILE A 255 -12.48 -10.88 41.14
CA ILE A 255 -13.02 -10.52 39.81
C ILE A 255 -12.13 -11.12 38.69
N ALA A 256 -10.81 -10.94 38.80
CA ALA A 256 -9.86 -11.41 37.76
C ALA A 256 -9.83 -12.95 37.67
N MET A 257 -9.95 -13.67 38.76
CA MET A 257 -10.00 -15.13 38.77
C MET A 257 -11.30 -15.68 38.17
N ALA A 258 -12.40 -14.93 38.24
CA ALA A 258 -13.69 -15.32 37.68
C ALA A 258 -13.74 -15.13 36.13
N GLN A 259 -12.83 -14.34 35.54
CA GLN A 259 -12.78 -14.13 34.12
C GLN A 259 -12.24 -15.37 33.40
N ALA A 260 -12.90 -15.75 32.30
CA ALA A 260 -12.38 -16.76 31.37
C ALA A 260 -11.13 -16.26 30.67
N ALA A 261 -10.20 -17.15 30.32
CA ALA A 261 -9.14 -16.81 29.41
C ALA A 261 -9.66 -16.88 27.96
N PRO A 262 -9.25 -15.99 27.06
CA PRO A 262 -9.65 -16.08 25.66
C PRO A 262 -9.06 -17.31 24.99
N HIS A 263 -9.68 -17.75 23.89
CA HIS A 263 -9.21 -18.82 23.04
C HIS A 263 -8.75 -18.25 21.70
N GLY A 264 -7.69 -18.83 21.10
CA GLY A 264 -7.21 -18.46 19.80
C GLY A 264 -6.25 -17.27 19.78
N ARG A 265 -6.03 -16.77 18.57
CA ARG A 265 -5.23 -15.57 18.31
C ARG A 265 -6.06 -14.58 17.52
N HIS A 266 -5.89 -13.30 17.83
CA HIS A 266 -6.27 -12.21 16.96
C HIS A 266 -5.23 -12.08 15.85
N GLU A 267 -5.67 -11.75 14.66
CA GLU A 267 -4.77 -11.32 13.60
C GLU A 267 -4.16 -9.97 13.96
N PHE A 268 -2.90 -9.79 13.62
CA PHE A 268 -2.26 -8.47 13.75
C PHE A 268 -2.95 -7.49 12.81
N PRO A 269 -3.01 -6.20 13.18
CA PRO A 269 -3.50 -5.18 12.26
C PRO A 269 -2.82 -5.27 10.90
N ALA A 270 -3.61 -5.20 9.83
CA ALA A 270 -3.14 -5.28 8.45
C ALA A 270 -3.80 -4.17 7.61
N LEU A 271 -3.73 -2.92 8.11
CA LEU A 271 -4.23 -1.74 7.42
C LEU A 271 -3.21 -1.25 6.38
N ALA A 272 -3.71 -0.63 5.31
CA ALA A 272 -2.92 -0.11 4.18
C ALA A 272 -1.84 -1.11 3.70
N PRO A 273 -2.18 -2.39 3.43
CA PRO A 273 -1.19 -3.44 3.26
C PRO A 273 -0.24 -3.18 2.08
N HIS A 274 -0.71 -2.69 0.94
CA HIS A 274 0.13 -2.37 -0.21
C HIS A 274 1.15 -1.26 0.10
N LEU A 275 0.71 -0.19 0.77
CA LEU A 275 1.60 0.88 1.20
C LEU A 275 2.64 0.35 2.19
N CYS A 276 2.22 -0.47 3.16
CA CYS A 276 3.12 -1.07 4.15
C CYS A 276 4.19 -1.94 3.49
N GLU A 277 3.83 -2.80 2.52
CA GLU A 277 4.80 -3.61 1.74
C GLU A 277 5.79 -2.73 0.98
N ARG A 278 5.30 -1.69 0.30
CA ARG A 278 6.13 -0.74 -0.44
C ARG A 278 7.12 0.00 0.47
N LEU A 279 6.66 0.46 1.62
CA LEU A 279 7.50 1.21 2.56
C LEU A 279 8.55 0.33 3.23
N ILE A 280 8.19 -0.88 3.61
CA ILE A 280 9.06 -1.79 4.34
C ILE A 280 10.21 -2.32 3.48
N ALA A 281 10.02 -2.44 2.16
CA ALA A 281 11.05 -2.87 1.22
C ALA A 281 12.26 -1.91 1.19
N ALA A 282 12.08 -0.65 1.57
CA ALA A 282 13.11 0.39 1.54
C ALA A 282 13.78 0.62 2.92
N ILE A 283 13.53 -0.23 3.94
CA ILE A 283 13.96 0.04 5.31
C ILE A 283 14.68 -1.15 5.92
N PRO A 284 15.80 -0.89 6.64
CA PRO A 284 16.55 -1.90 7.38
C PRO A 284 15.68 -2.60 8.45
N ASP A 285 16.07 -3.82 8.82
CA ASP A 285 15.41 -4.59 9.87
C ASP A 285 15.38 -3.83 11.21
N GLY A 286 14.31 -4.02 11.95
CA GLY A 286 14.18 -3.48 13.30
C GLY A 286 13.73 -2.03 13.39
N GLN A 287 13.45 -1.35 12.29
CA GLN A 287 12.99 0.04 12.32
C GLN A 287 11.46 0.16 12.23
N ALA A 288 10.93 1.19 12.87
CA ALA A 288 9.54 1.60 12.74
C ALA A 288 9.43 2.81 11.79
N ILE A 289 8.43 2.77 10.90
CA ILE A 289 8.11 3.88 10.02
C ILE A 289 6.84 4.54 10.50
N LYS A 290 6.91 5.84 10.74
CA LYS A 290 5.72 6.65 10.99
C LYS A 290 5.22 7.24 9.68
N THR A 291 3.97 6.91 9.33
CA THR A 291 3.32 7.37 8.09
C THR A 291 2.45 8.61 8.35
N THR A 292 1.92 9.18 7.26
CA THR A 292 0.90 10.23 7.30
C THR A 292 -0.52 9.68 7.39
N ILE A 293 -0.69 8.36 7.32
CA ILE A 293 -1.99 7.68 7.33
C ILE A 293 -2.72 7.96 8.65
N ASP A 294 -3.98 8.33 8.54
CA ASP A 294 -4.93 8.34 9.65
C ASP A 294 -5.54 6.93 9.78
N GLY A 295 -5.19 6.21 10.85
CA GLY A 295 -5.57 4.81 11.01
C GLY A 295 -7.07 4.58 11.05
N LYS A 296 -7.86 5.53 11.60
CA LYS A 296 -9.33 5.44 11.66
C LYS A 296 -9.94 5.66 10.27
N LEU A 297 -9.46 6.68 9.55
CA LEU A 297 -9.90 6.97 8.20
C LEU A 297 -9.52 5.84 7.23
N GLN A 298 -8.31 5.26 7.39
CA GLN A 298 -7.86 4.10 6.62
C GLN A 298 -8.80 2.91 6.81
N GLN A 299 -9.13 2.58 8.05
CA GLN A 299 -10.04 1.47 8.36
C GLN A 299 -11.44 1.71 7.76
N ALA A 300 -11.97 2.92 7.88
CA ALA A 300 -13.25 3.29 7.28
C ALA A 300 -13.19 3.19 5.75
N ALA A 301 -12.12 3.70 5.12
CA ALA A 301 -11.93 3.65 3.68
C ALA A 301 -11.85 2.20 3.16
N GLU A 302 -11.10 1.31 3.81
CA GLU A 302 -11.04 -0.11 3.44
C GLU A 302 -12.40 -0.81 3.53
N GLN A 303 -13.19 -0.51 4.57
CA GLN A 303 -14.54 -1.04 4.72
C GLN A 303 -15.49 -0.55 3.61
N ILE A 304 -15.43 0.74 3.28
CA ILE A 304 -16.20 1.34 2.19
C ILE A 304 -15.83 0.68 0.86
N MET A 305 -14.53 0.57 0.56
CA MET A 305 -14.04 -0.01 -0.68
C MET A 305 -14.44 -1.47 -0.82
N ARG A 306 -14.30 -2.27 0.24
CA ARG A 306 -14.68 -3.69 0.27
C ARG A 306 -16.17 -3.87 0.01
N ARG A 307 -17.02 -3.16 0.76
CA ARG A 307 -18.47 -3.25 0.63
C ARG A 307 -18.94 -2.86 -0.77
N ASN A 308 -18.43 -1.77 -1.32
CA ASN A 308 -18.80 -1.33 -2.66
C ASN A 308 -18.32 -2.29 -3.73
N ALA A 309 -17.09 -2.80 -3.66
CA ALA A 309 -16.60 -3.78 -4.63
C ALA A 309 -17.43 -5.08 -4.63
N GLN A 310 -17.86 -5.55 -3.46
CA GLN A 310 -18.74 -6.71 -3.34
C GLN A 310 -20.09 -6.51 -4.05
N SER A 311 -20.65 -5.29 -4.03
CA SER A 311 -21.92 -4.98 -4.70
C SER A 311 -21.82 -5.03 -6.24
N PHE A 312 -20.62 -4.93 -6.82
CA PHE A 312 -20.39 -5.00 -8.26
C PHE A 312 -20.05 -6.40 -8.77
N GLY A 313 -19.83 -7.39 -7.87
CA GLY A 313 -19.53 -8.79 -8.23
C GLY A 313 -18.14 -9.27 -7.80
N ASP A 314 -17.88 -10.56 -7.94
CA ASP A 314 -16.75 -11.24 -7.28
C ASP A 314 -15.36 -10.89 -7.83
N LYS A 315 -15.26 -10.44 -9.09
CA LYS A 315 -13.97 -10.12 -9.73
C LYS A 315 -13.67 -8.61 -9.77
N ILE A 316 -14.55 -7.79 -9.19
CA ILE A 316 -14.35 -6.34 -9.17
C ILE A 316 -13.52 -5.95 -7.96
N SER A 317 -12.51 -5.15 -8.19
CA SER A 317 -11.72 -4.49 -7.16
C SER A 317 -11.92 -2.98 -7.21
N ALA A 318 -11.46 -2.31 -6.17
CA ALA A 318 -11.56 -0.86 -6.05
C ALA A 318 -10.35 -0.33 -5.28
N ALA A 319 -9.82 0.80 -5.71
CA ALA A 319 -8.70 1.47 -5.08
C ALA A 319 -9.02 2.94 -4.80
N ALA A 320 -8.46 3.50 -3.74
CA ALA A 320 -8.70 4.89 -3.36
C ALA A 320 -7.48 5.53 -2.70
N LEU A 321 -7.34 6.84 -2.92
CA LEU A 321 -6.43 7.71 -2.19
C LEU A 321 -7.19 8.88 -1.59
N ILE A 322 -6.92 9.19 -0.33
CA ILE A 322 -7.42 10.37 0.37
C ILE A 322 -6.22 11.21 0.77
N VAL A 323 -6.17 12.45 0.33
CA VAL A 323 -5.03 13.34 0.50
C VAL A 323 -5.48 14.67 1.11
N ASN A 324 -4.78 15.18 2.11
CA ASN A 324 -4.87 16.58 2.49
C ASN A 324 -4.08 17.37 1.45
N HIS A 325 -4.77 18.08 0.55
CA HIS A 325 -4.09 18.76 -0.55
C HIS A 325 -3.30 20.01 -0.11
N ARG A 326 -3.49 20.50 1.12
CA ARG A 326 -2.69 21.65 1.62
C ARG A 326 -1.26 21.21 1.95
N THR A 327 -1.12 19.99 2.51
CA THR A 327 0.18 19.47 2.95
C THR A 327 0.78 18.42 2.00
N GLY A 328 -0.04 17.83 1.12
CA GLY A 328 0.34 16.68 0.30
C GLY A 328 0.31 15.33 1.05
N GLU A 329 -0.06 15.33 2.33
CA GLU A 329 -0.11 14.12 3.15
C GLU A 329 -1.21 13.17 2.67
N VAL A 330 -0.85 11.92 2.40
CA VAL A 330 -1.80 10.85 2.12
C VAL A 330 -2.36 10.36 3.45
N LEU A 331 -3.66 10.55 3.65
CA LEU A 331 -4.37 10.20 4.87
C LEU A 331 -4.93 8.78 4.83
N ALA A 332 -5.27 8.27 3.64
CA ALA A 332 -5.65 6.88 3.43
C ALA A 332 -5.18 6.38 2.07
N HIS A 333 -4.75 5.12 2.03
CA HIS A 333 -4.26 4.42 0.85
C HIS A 333 -4.88 3.03 0.78
N VAL A 334 -5.81 2.82 -0.13
CA VAL A 334 -6.46 1.53 -0.35
C VAL A 334 -6.08 1.04 -1.75
N GLY A 335 -5.18 0.06 -1.83
CA GLY A 335 -4.67 -0.45 -3.11
C GLY A 335 -5.59 -1.48 -3.76
N SER A 336 -6.45 -2.16 -2.99
CA SER A 336 -7.46 -3.09 -3.49
C SER A 336 -8.64 -3.19 -2.53
N ALA A 337 -9.73 -3.79 -2.98
CA ALA A 337 -10.90 -4.05 -2.14
C ALA A 337 -10.66 -5.10 -1.02
N GLY A 338 -9.57 -5.87 -1.12
CA GLY A 338 -9.16 -6.86 -0.12
C GLY A 338 -7.81 -7.46 -0.52
N TYR A 339 -6.77 -7.17 0.26
CA TYR A 339 -5.39 -7.58 -0.04
C TYR A 339 -5.22 -9.11 -0.16
N PHE A 340 -5.90 -9.87 0.70
CA PHE A 340 -5.84 -11.34 0.76
C PHE A 340 -6.94 -12.02 -0.08
N ASP A 341 -7.68 -11.27 -0.89
CA ASP A 341 -8.73 -11.81 -1.75
C ASP A 341 -8.15 -12.14 -3.14
N ASP A 342 -7.76 -13.40 -3.33
CA ASP A 342 -7.19 -13.89 -4.59
C ASP A 342 -8.19 -13.83 -5.75
N THR A 343 -9.50 -13.92 -5.49
CA THR A 343 -10.53 -13.87 -6.53
C THR A 343 -10.61 -12.49 -7.18
N ARG A 344 -10.19 -11.44 -6.44
CA ARG A 344 -10.10 -10.04 -6.86
C ARG A 344 -8.68 -9.61 -7.20
N LEU A 345 -7.72 -10.56 -7.24
CA LEU A 345 -6.29 -10.28 -7.40
C LEU A 345 -5.81 -9.21 -6.41
N GLY A 346 -6.21 -9.36 -5.16
CA GLY A 346 -6.09 -8.37 -4.10
C GLY A 346 -4.67 -7.90 -3.80
N ALA A 347 -3.66 -8.71 -4.08
CA ALA A 347 -2.26 -8.35 -3.91
C ALA A 347 -1.76 -7.27 -4.91
N ILE A 348 -2.51 -7.01 -6.00
CA ILE A 348 -2.15 -5.97 -6.97
C ILE A 348 -2.52 -4.60 -6.40
N ASP A 349 -1.53 -3.72 -6.29
CA ASP A 349 -1.73 -2.32 -5.90
C ASP A 349 -2.30 -1.51 -7.08
N MET A 350 -3.62 -1.31 -7.10
CA MET A 350 -4.30 -0.54 -8.14
C MET A 350 -4.10 0.97 -7.99
N THR A 351 -3.47 1.46 -6.91
CA THR A 351 -3.06 2.87 -6.83
C THR A 351 -1.85 3.16 -7.72
N ALA A 352 -1.00 2.17 -7.92
CA ALA A 352 0.21 2.26 -8.75
C ALA A 352 0.03 1.69 -10.17
N ALA A 353 -0.96 0.81 -10.38
CA ALA A 353 -1.20 0.17 -11.67
C ALA A 353 -1.56 1.19 -12.76
N ILE A 354 -0.92 1.08 -13.92
CA ILE A 354 -1.17 1.97 -15.05
C ILE A 354 -2.46 1.56 -15.77
N ARG A 355 -3.40 2.50 -15.87
CA ARG A 355 -4.72 2.31 -16.51
C ARG A 355 -5.10 3.53 -17.33
N SER A 356 -6.05 3.37 -18.26
CA SER A 356 -6.61 4.49 -19.02
C SER A 356 -7.55 5.33 -18.13
N PRO A 357 -7.30 6.63 -17.96
CA PRO A 357 -8.13 7.51 -17.14
C PRO A 357 -9.46 7.91 -17.82
N GLY A 358 -9.65 7.55 -19.07
CA GLY A 358 -10.78 8.05 -19.86
C GLY A 358 -10.84 9.57 -19.85
N SER A 359 -12.00 10.13 -19.54
CA SER A 359 -12.24 11.57 -19.51
C SER A 359 -11.70 12.32 -18.28
N ALA A 360 -11.00 11.66 -17.36
CA ALA A 360 -10.53 12.31 -16.12
C ALA A 360 -9.44 13.38 -16.38
N LEU A 361 -8.80 13.41 -17.55
CA LEU A 361 -7.82 14.43 -17.94
C LEU A 361 -8.42 15.68 -18.61
N LYS A 362 -9.70 15.69 -18.98
CA LYS A 362 -10.35 16.83 -19.63
C LYS A 362 -10.22 18.16 -18.88
N PRO A 363 -10.33 18.21 -17.53
CA PRO A 363 -10.15 19.46 -16.78
C PRO A 363 -8.86 20.20 -17.11
N PHE A 364 -7.76 19.49 -17.32
CA PHE A 364 -6.44 20.07 -17.62
C PHE A 364 -6.37 20.61 -19.06
N ILE A 365 -7.05 19.98 -19.99
CA ILE A 365 -7.17 20.44 -21.39
C ILE A 365 -7.90 21.80 -21.42
N TYR A 366 -9.06 21.88 -20.76
CA TYR A 366 -9.81 23.12 -20.66
C TYR A 366 -9.08 24.17 -19.83
N GLY A 367 -8.39 23.77 -18.76
CA GLY A 367 -7.57 24.65 -17.96
C GLY A 367 -6.49 25.37 -18.77
N LEU A 368 -5.79 24.65 -19.65
CA LEU A 368 -4.82 25.25 -20.55
C LEU A 368 -5.47 26.19 -21.58
N ALA A 369 -6.65 25.85 -22.09
CA ALA A 369 -7.39 26.74 -23.00
C ALA A 369 -7.80 28.04 -22.32
N PHE A 370 -8.17 28.01 -21.03
CA PHE A 370 -8.46 29.21 -20.23
C PHE A 370 -7.21 30.07 -20.00
N GLU A 371 -6.09 29.41 -19.70
CA GLU A 371 -4.79 30.05 -19.48
C GLU A 371 -4.30 30.76 -20.75
N ASP A 372 -4.51 30.15 -21.91
CA ASP A 372 -4.14 30.70 -23.22
C ASP A 372 -5.11 31.78 -23.72
N GLY A 373 -6.21 32.03 -23.02
CA GLY A 373 -7.25 32.95 -23.49
C GLY A 373 -8.01 32.46 -24.73
N LEU A 374 -7.95 31.16 -25.04
CA LEU A 374 -8.68 30.55 -26.15
C LEU A 374 -10.17 30.36 -25.85
N ALA A 375 -10.50 30.23 -24.57
CA ALA A 375 -11.87 30.01 -24.11
C ALA A 375 -12.10 30.62 -22.72
N HIS A 376 -13.38 30.77 -22.40
CA HIS A 376 -13.91 31.06 -21.06
C HIS A 376 -14.98 29.97 -20.75
N PRO A 377 -15.36 29.73 -19.49
CA PRO A 377 -16.43 28.78 -19.18
C PRO A 377 -17.71 29.01 -20.00
N GLU A 378 -18.07 30.25 -20.28
CA GLU A 378 -19.28 30.63 -21.04
C GLU A 378 -19.03 30.79 -22.56
N THR A 379 -17.87 30.45 -23.06
CA THR A 379 -17.61 30.42 -24.50
C THR A 379 -18.47 29.35 -25.18
N SER A 380 -19.17 29.71 -26.24
CA SER A 380 -19.93 28.77 -27.08
C SER A 380 -18.97 27.89 -27.90
N ILE A 381 -19.22 26.59 -27.88
CA ILE A 381 -18.46 25.59 -28.66
C ILE A 381 -19.40 24.62 -29.34
N GLU A 382 -19.06 24.19 -30.56
CA GLU A 382 -19.88 23.28 -31.36
C GLU A 382 -19.61 21.82 -30.98
N ASP A 383 -20.64 21.10 -30.55
CA ASP A 383 -20.68 19.66 -30.39
C ASP A 383 -21.43 19.04 -31.57
N ARG A 384 -20.74 18.90 -32.69
CA ARG A 384 -21.22 18.32 -33.96
C ARG A 384 -20.20 17.35 -34.50
N PRO A 385 -20.59 16.42 -35.40
CA PRO A 385 -19.64 15.52 -36.04
C PRO A 385 -18.47 16.30 -36.66
N VAL A 386 -17.26 15.92 -36.30
CA VAL A 386 -16.01 16.52 -36.78
C VAL A 386 -15.01 15.42 -37.06
N ARG A 387 -14.11 15.69 -38.00
CA ARG A 387 -13.01 14.77 -38.38
C ARG A 387 -11.69 15.52 -38.28
N PHE A 388 -10.73 14.89 -37.63
CA PHE A 388 -9.32 15.31 -37.60
C PHE A 388 -8.52 14.25 -38.30
N ASP A 389 -8.15 14.49 -39.54
CA ASP A 389 -7.55 13.52 -40.48
C ASP A 389 -8.33 12.18 -40.49
N THR A 390 -7.77 11.16 -39.83
CA THR A 390 -8.38 9.83 -39.73
C THR A 390 -9.23 9.65 -38.45
N TYR A 391 -9.14 10.57 -37.52
CA TYR A 391 -9.80 10.49 -36.22
C TYR A 391 -11.12 11.25 -36.20
N ALA A 392 -12.22 10.53 -35.94
CA ALA A 392 -13.58 11.09 -35.83
C ALA A 392 -14.12 10.79 -34.45
N PRO A 393 -13.97 11.70 -33.49
CA PRO A 393 -14.50 11.48 -32.13
C PRO A 393 -16.02 11.50 -32.11
N VAL A 394 -16.61 10.62 -31.30
CA VAL A 394 -18.03 10.59 -30.98
C VAL A 394 -18.25 10.74 -29.48
N ASN A 395 -19.39 11.26 -29.06
CA ASN A 395 -19.75 11.32 -27.65
C ASN A 395 -20.06 9.92 -27.11
N PHE A 396 -19.99 9.75 -25.78
CA PHE A 396 -20.18 8.46 -25.12
C PHE A 396 -21.55 7.82 -25.40
N ASP A 397 -22.58 8.65 -25.54
CA ASP A 397 -23.97 8.28 -25.85
C ASP A 397 -24.29 8.25 -27.34
N ASN A 398 -23.28 8.45 -28.20
CA ASN A 398 -23.41 8.59 -29.65
C ASN A 398 -24.31 9.74 -30.11
N SER A 399 -24.63 10.71 -29.25
CA SER A 399 -25.43 11.89 -29.54
C SER A 399 -24.58 13.15 -29.65
N PHE A 400 -25.13 14.20 -30.30
CA PHE A 400 -24.50 15.52 -30.43
C PHE A 400 -25.45 16.58 -29.93
N HIS A 401 -24.93 17.55 -29.18
CA HIS A 401 -25.72 18.54 -28.46
C HIS A 401 -25.81 19.90 -29.20
N GLY A 402 -25.21 20.02 -30.39
CA GLY A 402 -25.18 21.28 -31.13
C GLY A 402 -24.28 22.33 -30.47
N THR A 403 -24.73 23.55 -30.36
CA THR A 403 -23.99 24.65 -29.70
C THR A 403 -24.17 24.58 -28.19
N VAL A 404 -23.11 24.38 -27.44
CA VAL A 404 -23.11 24.35 -25.96
C VAL A 404 -22.07 25.32 -25.43
N THR A 405 -22.10 25.63 -24.13
CA THR A 405 -20.99 26.34 -23.48
C THR A 405 -19.86 25.37 -23.14
N VAL A 406 -18.62 25.87 -23.02
CA VAL A 406 -17.47 25.09 -22.54
C VAL A 406 -17.76 24.54 -21.15
N ARG A 407 -18.48 25.29 -20.29
CA ARG A 407 -18.98 24.81 -18.98
C ARG A 407 -19.80 23.53 -19.15
N THR A 408 -20.82 23.57 -19.97
CA THR A 408 -21.70 22.42 -20.22
C THR A 408 -20.94 21.26 -20.83
N ALA A 409 -20.04 21.53 -21.78
CA ALA A 409 -19.20 20.51 -22.43
C ALA A 409 -18.34 19.75 -21.42
N LEU A 410 -17.71 20.43 -20.45
CA LEU A 410 -16.90 19.79 -19.41
C LEU A 410 -17.76 19.08 -18.37
N GLN A 411 -18.86 19.67 -17.92
CA GLN A 411 -19.78 19.08 -16.95
C GLN A 411 -20.42 17.79 -17.47
N LEU A 412 -20.88 17.78 -18.72
CA LEU A 412 -21.44 16.60 -19.37
C LEU A 412 -20.35 15.68 -19.95
N SER A 413 -19.09 16.08 -19.85
CA SER A 413 -17.96 15.27 -20.33
C SER A 413 -17.99 14.98 -21.83
N LEU A 414 -18.51 15.90 -22.65
CA LEU A 414 -18.61 15.73 -24.10
C LEU A 414 -17.22 15.48 -24.71
N ASN A 415 -17.16 14.58 -25.68
CA ASN A 415 -15.91 14.16 -26.28
C ASN A 415 -15.45 15.11 -27.38
N VAL A 416 -16.35 15.47 -28.30
CA VAL A 416 -16.03 16.30 -29.46
C VAL A 416 -15.49 17.66 -29.05
N PRO A 417 -16.13 18.42 -28.13
CA PRO A 417 -15.59 19.69 -27.66
C PRO A 417 -14.20 19.56 -27.02
N ALA A 418 -13.98 18.49 -26.21
CA ALA A 418 -12.69 18.27 -25.57
C ALA A 418 -11.55 18.02 -26.58
N VAL A 419 -11.84 17.25 -27.63
CA VAL A 419 -10.86 17.00 -28.71
C VAL A 419 -10.57 18.28 -29.50
N LYS A 420 -11.59 19.08 -29.82
CA LYS A 420 -11.43 20.40 -30.46
C LYS A 420 -10.53 21.31 -29.64
N VAL A 421 -10.79 21.41 -28.34
CA VAL A 421 -9.98 22.23 -27.43
C VAL A 421 -8.55 21.72 -27.36
N LEU A 422 -8.33 20.39 -27.26
CA LEU A 422 -6.98 19.82 -27.24
C LEU A 422 -6.23 20.05 -28.56
N ASN A 423 -6.92 20.02 -29.70
CA ASN A 423 -6.32 20.34 -31.00
C ASN A 423 -5.70 21.76 -31.02
N GLU A 424 -6.42 22.73 -30.44
CA GLU A 424 -5.94 24.13 -30.39
C GLU A 424 -4.87 24.33 -29.29
N VAL A 425 -5.03 23.75 -28.12
CA VAL A 425 -4.04 23.77 -27.02
C VAL A 425 -2.75 23.04 -27.40
N SER A 426 -2.83 22.04 -28.22
CA SER A 426 -1.78 21.06 -28.62
C SER A 426 -1.54 19.96 -27.56
N PRO A 427 -1.59 18.69 -27.97
CA PRO A 427 -1.20 17.56 -27.11
C PRO A 427 0.24 17.64 -26.60
N VAL A 428 1.15 18.24 -27.41
CA VAL A 428 2.55 18.45 -27.02
C VAL A 428 2.66 19.42 -25.86
N LYS A 429 1.88 20.51 -25.86
CA LYS A 429 1.84 21.48 -24.77
C LYS A 429 1.30 20.85 -23.48
N LEU A 430 0.22 20.05 -23.58
CA LEU A 430 -0.33 19.32 -22.43
C LEU A 430 0.71 18.36 -21.83
N ALA A 431 1.41 17.59 -22.67
CA ALA A 431 2.46 16.68 -22.22
C ALA A 431 3.64 17.42 -21.55
N ALA A 432 4.07 18.55 -22.15
CA ALA A 432 5.12 19.38 -21.56
C ALA A 432 4.69 19.92 -20.18
N ARG A 433 3.46 20.43 -20.06
CA ARG A 433 2.95 20.98 -18.81
C ARG A 433 2.90 19.94 -17.69
N PHE A 434 2.47 18.71 -17.98
CA PHE A 434 2.48 17.62 -16.99
C PHE A 434 3.90 17.27 -16.55
N ARG A 435 4.84 17.14 -17.47
CA ARG A 435 6.25 16.87 -17.15
C ARG A 435 6.86 18.00 -16.30
N ASP A 436 6.62 19.26 -16.69
CA ASP A 436 7.16 20.44 -15.99
C ASP A 436 6.55 20.60 -14.58
N ALA A 437 5.32 20.05 -14.38
CA ALA A 437 4.68 19.93 -13.08
C ALA A 437 5.15 18.68 -12.26
N GLY A 438 6.19 17.98 -12.72
CA GLY A 438 6.77 16.84 -12.02
C GLY A 438 6.01 15.51 -12.17
N MET A 439 5.09 15.40 -13.14
CA MET A 439 4.38 14.16 -13.40
C MET A 439 5.27 13.16 -14.15
N THR A 440 5.27 11.90 -13.69
CA THR A 440 6.21 10.85 -14.16
C THR A 440 5.62 9.93 -15.23
N PHE A 441 4.35 10.13 -15.64
CA PHE A 441 3.72 9.31 -16.68
C PHE A 441 3.88 9.91 -18.08
N GLU A 442 3.91 9.04 -19.09
CA GLU A 442 4.01 9.46 -20.47
C GLU A 442 2.65 9.86 -21.05
N VAL A 443 2.63 10.98 -21.76
CA VAL A 443 1.45 11.49 -22.45
C VAL A 443 1.68 11.41 -23.96
N PRO A 444 0.88 10.61 -24.70
CA PRO A 444 0.95 10.56 -26.14
C PRO A 444 0.71 11.94 -26.78
N ARG A 445 1.49 12.26 -27.83
CA ARG A 445 1.43 13.55 -28.49
C ARG A 445 0.34 13.59 -29.58
N ASN A 446 -0.83 13.04 -29.29
CA ASN A 446 -1.96 12.97 -30.20
C ASN A 446 -3.30 13.25 -29.51
N LEU A 447 -4.36 13.42 -30.28
CA LEU A 447 -5.69 13.84 -29.78
C LEU A 447 -6.40 12.76 -28.94
N THR A 448 -5.97 11.50 -28.98
CA THR A 448 -6.61 10.43 -28.19
C THR A 448 -6.48 10.65 -26.67
N VAL A 449 -5.51 11.45 -26.24
CA VAL A 449 -5.33 11.84 -24.82
C VAL A 449 -6.58 12.47 -24.24
N ALA A 450 -7.37 13.23 -25.02
CA ALA A 450 -8.62 13.81 -24.57
C ALA A 450 -9.63 12.75 -24.09
N LEU A 451 -9.51 11.51 -24.56
CA LEU A 451 -10.45 10.41 -24.33
C LEU A 451 -9.80 9.25 -23.56
N GLY A 452 -8.61 9.46 -22.98
CA GLY A 452 -7.94 8.47 -22.16
C GLY A 452 -6.86 7.66 -22.89
N GLY A 453 -6.33 8.17 -24.00
CA GLY A 453 -5.21 7.55 -24.71
C GLY A 453 -3.87 7.59 -23.94
N ALA A 454 -3.81 8.25 -22.78
CA ALA A 454 -2.67 8.19 -21.88
C ALA A 454 -2.90 7.11 -20.82
N GLY A 455 -1.83 6.38 -20.44
CA GLY A 455 -1.86 5.49 -19.30
C GLY A 455 -1.30 6.20 -18.05
N LEU A 456 -2.02 6.16 -16.94
CA LEU A 456 -1.55 6.72 -15.68
C LEU A 456 -2.07 5.91 -14.47
N SER A 457 -1.43 6.09 -13.33
CA SER A 457 -1.84 5.47 -12.07
C SER A 457 -2.86 6.34 -11.32
N LEU A 458 -3.53 5.74 -10.34
CA LEU A 458 -4.41 6.50 -9.43
C LEU A 458 -3.60 7.55 -8.65
N GLU A 459 -2.36 7.24 -8.28
CA GLU A 459 -1.45 8.20 -7.64
C GLU A 459 -1.18 9.41 -8.54
N ASN A 460 -0.88 9.20 -9.83
CA ASN A 460 -0.68 10.29 -10.78
C ASN A 460 -1.94 11.15 -10.93
N LEU A 461 -3.12 10.50 -11.07
CA LEU A 461 -4.38 11.21 -11.17
C LEU A 461 -4.66 12.03 -9.91
N THR A 462 -4.42 11.45 -8.73
CA THR A 462 -4.59 12.14 -7.44
C THR A 462 -3.68 13.35 -7.34
N ALA A 463 -2.40 13.23 -7.73
CA ALA A 463 -1.44 14.35 -7.71
C ALA A 463 -1.89 15.50 -8.64
N LEU A 464 -2.43 15.19 -9.81
CA LEU A 464 -3.00 16.21 -10.72
C LEU A 464 -4.18 16.95 -10.08
N TYR A 465 -5.08 16.22 -9.39
CA TYR A 465 -6.23 16.84 -8.72
C TYR A 465 -5.84 17.58 -7.43
N VAL A 466 -4.80 17.14 -6.74
CA VAL A 466 -4.16 17.91 -5.64
C VAL A 466 -3.68 19.27 -6.17
N ALA A 467 -3.00 19.28 -7.33
CA ALA A 467 -2.55 20.52 -7.95
C ALA A 467 -3.71 21.45 -8.31
N LEU A 468 -4.81 20.93 -8.87
CA LEU A 468 -6.04 21.71 -9.13
C LEU A 468 -6.61 22.31 -7.84
N ALA A 469 -6.76 21.51 -6.79
CA ALA A 469 -7.28 21.94 -5.49
C ALA A 469 -6.43 23.06 -4.86
N ARG A 470 -5.14 23.09 -5.18
CA ARG A 470 -4.15 24.09 -4.76
C ARG A 470 -4.06 25.31 -5.69
N GLY A 471 -5.07 25.56 -6.50
CA GLY A 471 -5.06 26.66 -7.45
C GLY A 471 -4.07 26.51 -8.59
N GLY A 472 -3.75 25.27 -8.98
CA GLY A 472 -2.86 24.92 -10.08
C GLY A 472 -1.43 24.63 -9.68
N THR A 473 -1.10 24.60 -8.40
CA THR A 473 0.26 24.38 -7.88
C THR A 473 0.46 22.91 -7.51
N ALA A 474 1.37 22.21 -8.18
CA ALA A 474 1.71 20.82 -7.91
C ALA A 474 2.65 20.68 -6.72
N ILE A 475 2.42 19.66 -5.91
CA ILE A 475 3.30 19.21 -4.83
C ILE A 475 3.34 17.68 -4.83
N PRO A 476 4.41 17.07 -4.31
CA PRO A 476 4.49 15.61 -4.18
C PRO A 476 3.51 15.08 -3.14
N LEU A 477 3.01 13.86 -3.36
CA LEU A 477 2.29 13.09 -2.36
C LEU A 477 3.27 12.57 -1.31
N ARG A 478 2.92 12.74 -0.04
CA ARG A 478 3.76 12.38 1.10
C ARG A 478 3.12 11.23 1.86
N TYR A 479 3.88 10.15 2.05
CA TYR A 479 3.46 8.94 2.74
C TYR A 479 4.12 8.75 4.10
N ARG A 480 5.24 9.45 4.35
CA ARG A 480 5.99 9.39 5.61
C ARG A 480 5.87 10.71 6.36
N LYS A 481 5.76 10.61 7.67
CA LYS A 481 5.90 11.77 8.55
C LYS A 481 7.40 12.05 8.71
N GLU A 482 7.89 13.00 7.94
CA GLU A 482 9.30 13.43 8.04
C GLU A 482 9.55 14.16 9.35
N SER A 483 10.77 14.05 9.89
CA SER A 483 11.25 14.91 10.95
C SER A 483 11.23 16.37 10.45
N GLU A 484 10.85 17.32 11.29
CA GLU A 484 10.72 18.74 10.96
C GLU A 484 11.99 19.36 10.31
N THR A 485 13.15 18.71 10.51
CA THR A 485 14.44 19.12 9.92
C THR A 485 14.65 18.70 8.46
N ALA A 486 13.83 17.77 7.91
CA ALA A 486 13.97 17.24 6.55
C ALA A 486 12.98 17.84 5.54
N ALA A 487 12.10 18.74 5.96
CA ALA A 487 11.16 19.45 5.11
C ALA A 487 11.87 20.54 4.28
N GLY A 488 12.79 20.11 3.41
CA GLY A 488 13.24 20.93 2.28
C GLY A 488 12.03 21.23 1.41
N ALA A 489 11.71 22.51 1.23
CA ALA A 489 10.65 22.97 0.35
C ALA A 489 10.90 22.38 -1.05
N SER A 490 10.16 21.30 -1.41
CA SER A 490 10.10 20.87 -2.79
C SER A 490 9.60 22.05 -3.59
N GLU A 491 10.34 22.49 -4.62
CA GLU A 491 9.92 23.62 -5.45
C GLU A 491 8.52 23.32 -6.00
N ALA A 492 7.60 24.21 -5.68
CA ALA A 492 6.24 24.12 -6.11
C ALA A 492 6.16 24.38 -7.64
N ALA A 493 5.81 23.38 -8.41
CA ALA A 493 5.72 23.49 -9.86
C ALA A 493 4.32 23.94 -10.30
N THR A 494 4.24 24.75 -11.33
CA THR A 494 2.96 25.25 -11.85
C THR A 494 2.37 24.29 -12.88
N LEU A 495 1.22 23.70 -12.53
CA LEU A 495 0.41 22.89 -13.45
C LEU A 495 -0.55 23.77 -14.27
N LEU A 496 -1.23 24.70 -13.63
CA LEU A 496 -2.11 25.70 -14.25
C LEU A 496 -1.95 27.05 -13.53
N GLN A 497 -2.22 28.13 -14.24
CA GLN A 497 -2.32 29.44 -13.58
C GLN A 497 -3.55 29.50 -12.66
N PRO A 498 -3.52 30.30 -11.56
CA PRO A 498 -4.59 30.32 -10.56
C PRO A 498 -5.98 30.62 -11.11
N ALA A 499 -6.11 31.54 -12.06
CA ALA A 499 -7.39 31.88 -12.68
C ALA A 499 -7.95 30.70 -13.50
N ALA A 500 -7.09 29.99 -14.25
CA ALA A 500 -7.49 28.82 -15.03
C ALA A 500 -7.92 27.66 -14.11
N ALA A 501 -7.17 27.39 -13.06
CA ALA A 501 -7.52 26.37 -12.06
C ALA A 501 -8.84 26.72 -11.35
N TRP A 502 -9.09 28.01 -11.08
CA TRP A 502 -10.34 28.45 -10.47
C TRP A 502 -11.52 28.26 -11.44
N TYR A 503 -11.39 28.61 -12.73
CA TYR A 503 -12.44 28.35 -13.73
C TYR A 503 -12.78 26.86 -13.81
N VAL A 504 -11.78 26.00 -13.85
CA VAL A 504 -11.98 24.54 -13.84
C VAL A 504 -12.73 24.12 -12.58
N THR A 505 -12.33 24.59 -11.41
CA THR A 505 -12.98 24.29 -10.12
C THR A 505 -14.46 24.72 -10.14
N ASP A 506 -14.75 25.95 -10.60
CA ASP A 506 -16.12 26.48 -10.68
C ASP A 506 -17.01 25.64 -11.61
N ILE A 507 -16.47 25.18 -12.74
CA ILE A 507 -17.19 24.27 -13.64
C ILE A 507 -17.45 22.92 -12.98
N LEU A 508 -16.42 22.29 -12.39
CA LEU A 508 -16.50 20.95 -11.82
C LEU A 508 -17.45 20.87 -10.61
N ARG A 509 -17.62 21.95 -9.86
CA ARG A 509 -18.61 22.05 -8.77
C ARG A 509 -20.05 21.93 -9.26
N GLY A 510 -20.32 22.30 -10.51
CA GLY A 510 -21.62 22.16 -11.16
C GLY A 510 -21.80 20.85 -11.92
N ALA A 511 -20.89 19.89 -11.83
CA ALA A 511 -21.04 18.60 -12.48
C ALA A 511 -22.23 17.80 -11.90
N PRO A 512 -22.92 16.97 -12.71
CA PRO A 512 -24.00 16.11 -12.23
C PRO A 512 -23.51 15.16 -11.14
N VAL A 513 -24.12 15.18 -9.97
CA VAL A 513 -23.77 14.37 -8.80
C VAL A 513 -24.61 13.11 -8.71
N PRO A 514 -24.13 12.03 -8.05
CA PRO A 514 -24.97 10.91 -7.66
C PRO A 514 -26.13 11.34 -6.75
N ALA A 515 -27.24 10.60 -6.76
CA ALA A 515 -28.44 10.94 -5.98
C ALA A 515 -28.20 11.09 -4.46
N SER A 516 -27.17 10.42 -3.94
CA SER A 516 -26.77 10.49 -2.52
C SER A 516 -25.88 11.68 -2.17
N ALA A 517 -25.51 12.52 -3.14
CA ALA A 517 -24.52 13.58 -2.95
C ALA A 517 -25.15 14.99 -3.05
N SER A 518 -24.56 15.94 -2.31
CA SER A 518 -24.98 17.35 -2.35
C SER A 518 -24.26 18.09 -3.49
N PRO A 519 -24.99 18.75 -4.41
CA PRO A 519 -24.41 19.57 -5.46
C PRO A 519 -23.50 20.68 -4.92
N GLY A 520 -22.42 20.99 -5.63
CA GLY A 520 -21.53 22.11 -5.33
C GLY A 520 -20.56 21.90 -4.16
N ALA A 521 -20.71 20.82 -3.42
CA ALA A 521 -19.89 20.52 -2.24
C ALA A 521 -18.50 19.97 -2.58
N VAL A 522 -18.36 19.34 -3.75
CA VAL A 522 -17.11 18.76 -4.27
C VAL A 522 -16.95 19.17 -5.73
N ALA A 523 -15.77 19.61 -6.11
CA ALA A 523 -15.38 19.77 -7.50
C ALA A 523 -14.83 18.42 -7.98
N PHE A 524 -15.45 17.77 -8.97
CA PHE A 524 -15.05 16.44 -9.38
C PHE A 524 -15.23 16.15 -10.86
N LYS A 525 -14.52 15.15 -11.34
CA LYS A 525 -14.64 14.62 -12.69
C LYS A 525 -14.62 13.11 -12.67
N THR A 526 -15.45 12.52 -13.49
CA THR A 526 -15.44 11.07 -13.73
C THR A 526 -14.70 10.73 -15.01
N GLY A 527 -14.15 9.52 -15.06
CA GLY A 527 -13.58 8.90 -16.24
C GLY A 527 -14.14 7.50 -16.44
N THR A 528 -14.23 7.09 -17.69
CA THR A 528 -14.57 5.72 -18.09
C THR A 528 -13.65 5.37 -19.24
N SER A 529 -12.86 4.30 -19.10
CA SER A 529 -11.99 3.86 -20.18
C SER A 529 -12.77 3.18 -21.30
N TYR A 530 -12.18 3.17 -22.48
CA TYR A 530 -12.77 2.47 -23.62
C TYR A 530 -12.97 0.98 -23.31
N GLY A 531 -14.14 0.44 -23.67
CA GLY A 531 -14.52 -0.95 -23.38
C GLY A 531 -14.92 -1.22 -21.93
N PHE A 532 -15.25 -0.18 -21.12
CA PHE A 532 -15.75 -0.35 -19.75
C PHE A 532 -14.82 -1.16 -18.84
N ARG A 533 -13.50 -0.93 -18.94
CA ARG A 533 -12.49 -1.64 -18.13
C ARG A 533 -12.23 -0.95 -16.81
N ASP A 534 -12.24 0.40 -16.83
CA ASP A 534 -11.90 1.24 -15.69
C ASP A 534 -12.94 2.33 -15.50
N ALA A 535 -13.43 2.46 -14.29
CA ALA A 535 -14.28 3.56 -13.84
C ALA A 535 -13.52 4.42 -12.82
N TRP A 536 -13.47 5.72 -13.06
CA TRP A 536 -12.73 6.69 -12.25
C TRP A 536 -13.63 7.79 -11.72
N ALA A 537 -13.30 8.26 -10.54
CA ALA A 537 -13.77 9.52 -10.02
C ALA A 537 -12.63 10.19 -9.25
N ALA A 538 -12.35 11.45 -9.55
CA ALA A 538 -11.40 12.25 -8.80
C ALA A 538 -12.01 13.61 -8.52
N GLY A 539 -11.86 14.09 -7.28
CA GLY A 539 -12.45 15.36 -6.86
C GLY A 539 -11.83 15.86 -5.57
N TYR A 540 -12.20 17.08 -5.22
CA TYR A 540 -11.72 17.76 -4.02
C TYR A 540 -12.76 18.71 -3.45
N ASP A 541 -12.70 18.93 -2.14
CA ASP A 541 -13.36 20.02 -1.41
C ASP A 541 -12.34 21.12 -1.05
N GLY A 542 -12.53 21.86 0.02
CA GLY A 542 -11.58 22.91 0.46
C GLY A 542 -10.36 22.40 1.22
N GLU A 543 -10.25 21.08 1.49
CA GLU A 543 -9.16 20.50 2.28
C GLU A 543 -8.68 19.16 1.76
N HIS A 544 -9.57 18.29 1.27
CA HIS A 544 -9.26 16.94 0.86
C HIS A 544 -9.37 16.77 -0.65
N THR A 545 -8.47 15.97 -1.20
CA THR A 545 -8.57 15.43 -2.56
C THR A 545 -8.73 13.93 -2.47
N ILE A 546 -9.75 13.38 -3.13
CA ILE A 546 -10.04 11.95 -3.16
C ILE A 546 -10.12 11.47 -4.60
N ALA A 547 -9.41 10.39 -4.90
CA ALA A 547 -9.53 9.70 -6.17
C ALA A 547 -9.87 8.23 -5.94
N VAL A 548 -10.74 7.69 -6.80
CA VAL A 548 -11.25 6.32 -6.74
C VAL A 548 -11.13 5.69 -8.12
N TRP A 549 -10.67 4.46 -8.15
CA TRP A 549 -10.73 3.55 -9.28
C TRP A 549 -11.60 2.33 -8.93
N VAL A 550 -12.42 1.89 -9.87
CA VAL A 550 -13.21 0.64 -9.78
C VAL A 550 -13.06 -0.10 -11.10
N GLY A 551 -12.77 -1.39 -11.05
CA GLY A 551 -12.59 -2.21 -12.25
C GLY A 551 -12.12 -3.62 -11.93
N ARG A 552 -11.69 -4.32 -12.97
CA ARG A 552 -11.04 -5.62 -12.83
C ARG A 552 -9.53 -5.45 -12.90
N PRO A 553 -8.76 -5.97 -11.93
CA PRO A 553 -7.30 -5.82 -11.96
C PRO A 553 -6.65 -6.50 -13.18
N ASP A 554 -7.27 -7.52 -13.77
CA ASP A 554 -6.84 -8.18 -15.01
C ASP A 554 -7.13 -7.37 -16.28
N ALA A 555 -7.69 -6.16 -16.15
CA ALA A 555 -8.10 -5.27 -17.24
C ALA A 555 -9.19 -5.85 -18.18
N SER A 556 -9.88 -6.91 -17.80
CA SER A 556 -11.02 -7.40 -18.57
C SER A 556 -12.21 -6.44 -18.49
N SER A 557 -13.01 -6.40 -19.57
CA SER A 557 -14.16 -5.51 -19.69
C SER A 557 -15.30 -5.91 -18.75
N MET A 558 -16.03 -4.91 -18.26
CA MET A 558 -17.30 -5.09 -17.56
C MET A 558 -18.35 -4.14 -18.16
N PRO A 559 -19.22 -4.62 -19.04
CA PRO A 559 -20.27 -3.79 -19.64
C PRO A 559 -21.09 -3.03 -18.58
N GLY A 560 -21.29 -1.73 -18.79
CA GLY A 560 -22.03 -0.88 -17.87
C GLY A 560 -21.19 -0.29 -16.71
N LEU A 561 -19.91 -0.60 -16.60
CA LEU A 561 -19.01 0.02 -15.61
C LEU A 561 -18.70 1.46 -16.04
N VAL A 562 -19.39 2.43 -15.45
CA VAL A 562 -19.27 3.86 -15.77
C VAL A 562 -18.84 4.63 -14.53
N GLY A 563 -17.90 5.56 -14.67
CA GLY A 563 -17.34 6.34 -13.56
C GLY A 563 -18.38 7.03 -12.70
N LEU A 564 -19.42 7.61 -13.31
CA LEU A 564 -20.50 8.30 -12.57
C LEU A 564 -21.35 7.34 -11.72
N ARG A 565 -21.50 6.07 -12.13
CA ARG A 565 -22.34 5.08 -11.45
C ARG A 565 -21.56 4.19 -10.49
N ALA A 566 -20.27 3.93 -10.78
CA ALA A 566 -19.46 3.02 -9.99
C ALA A 566 -18.47 3.76 -9.06
N ALA A 567 -17.66 4.68 -9.58
CA ALA A 567 -16.61 5.32 -8.80
C ALA A 567 -17.08 6.58 -8.04
N ALA A 568 -17.96 7.40 -8.63
CA ALA A 568 -18.40 8.65 -8.00
C ALA A 568 -19.15 8.42 -6.68
N PRO A 569 -20.14 7.49 -6.55
CA PRO A 569 -20.80 7.25 -5.27
C PRO A 569 -19.82 6.86 -4.17
N VAL A 570 -18.83 6.01 -4.47
CA VAL A 570 -17.77 5.59 -3.54
C VAL A 570 -16.91 6.78 -3.11
N MET A 571 -16.52 7.63 -4.05
CA MET A 571 -15.78 8.86 -3.76
C MET A 571 -16.55 9.78 -2.80
N PHE A 572 -17.85 10.01 -3.03
CA PHE A 572 -18.67 10.83 -2.14
C PHE A 572 -18.85 10.19 -0.75
N GLU A 573 -18.93 8.87 -0.66
CA GLU A 573 -18.95 8.15 0.61
C GLU A 573 -17.64 8.32 1.38
N LEU A 574 -16.49 8.26 0.69
CA LEU A 574 -15.18 8.54 1.28
C LEU A 574 -15.08 10.01 1.75
N PHE A 575 -15.62 10.97 0.99
CA PHE A 575 -15.72 12.35 1.46
C PHE A 575 -16.58 12.49 2.72
N ALA A 576 -17.61 11.70 2.88
CA ALA A 576 -18.41 11.70 4.11
C ALA A 576 -17.61 11.15 5.30
N ALA A 577 -16.71 10.18 5.07
CA ALA A 577 -15.86 9.60 6.10
C ALA A 577 -14.75 10.56 6.60
N THR A 578 -14.38 11.60 5.83
CA THR A 578 -13.38 12.59 6.29
C THR A 578 -13.90 13.55 7.37
N GLY A 579 -15.20 13.58 7.63
CA GLY A 579 -15.82 14.41 8.66
C GLY A 579 -16.96 15.30 8.13
N ALA A 580 -17.76 15.83 9.06
CA ALA A 580 -19.02 16.46 8.73
C ALA A 580 -18.92 17.90 8.18
N ARG A 581 -17.82 18.61 8.41
CA ARG A 581 -17.68 20.03 8.05
C ARG A 581 -16.64 20.21 6.95
N ARG A 582 -17.12 20.52 5.74
CA ARG A 582 -16.24 20.77 4.60
C ARG A 582 -15.69 22.20 4.63
N ALA A 583 -14.40 22.35 4.42
CA ALA A 583 -13.77 23.65 4.25
C ALA A 583 -14.27 24.31 2.95
N PRO A 584 -14.42 25.65 2.93
CA PRO A 584 -14.84 26.37 1.74
C PRO A 584 -13.76 26.33 0.66
N PHE A 585 -14.16 26.40 -0.60
CA PHE A 585 -13.24 26.59 -1.73
C PHE A 585 -12.58 27.96 -1.68
N ALA A 586 -11.41 28.07 -2.31
CA ALA A 586 -10.73 29.34 -2.47
C ALA A 586 -11.57 30.37 -3.25
N ALA A 587 -11.49 31.64 -2.85
CA ALA A 587 -12.14 32.75 -3.56
C ALA A 587 -11.58 32.92 -4.98
N ALA A 588 -12.35 33.56 -5.86
CA ALA A 588 -11.90 33.87 -7.21
C ALA A 588 -10.67 34.81 -7.17
N PRO A 589 -9.61 34.52 -7.94
CA PRO A 589 -8.52 35.43 -8.17
C PRO A 589 -9.00 36.74 -8.83
N ALA A 590 -8.29 37.84 -8.64
CA ALA A 590 -8.67 39.15 -9.14
C ALA A 590 -8.75 39.28 -10.68
N ASN A 591 -8.03 38.42 -11.39
CA ASN A 591 -7.99 38.41 -12.87
C ASN A 591 -9.03 37.48 -13.51
N VAL A 592 -10.01 36.99 -12.74
CA VAL A 592 -11.10 36.15 -13.25
C VAL A 592 -12.20 37.04 -13.87
N ILE A 593 -12.61 36.73 -15.09
CA ILE A 593 -13.76 37.33 -15.73
C ILE A 593 -15.03 36.66 -15.14
N GLY A 594 -15.82 37.40 -14.34
CA GLY A 594 -16.99 36.87 -13.60
C GLY A 594 -18.23 36.67 -14.43
N SER A 595 -18.18 36.70 -15.76
CA SER A 595 -19.37 36.57 -16.62
C SER A 595 -20.04 35.21 -16.48
N ARG A 596 -21.36 35.19 -16.51
CA ARG A 596 -22.22 33.99 -16.50
C ARG A 596 -23.02 33.82 -17.81
N LYS A 597 -22.82 34.71 -18.81
CA LYS A 597 -23.48 34.63 -20.10
C LYS A 597 -22.50 34.89 -21.22
N THR A 598 -22.60 34.11 -22.30
CA THR A 598 -21.77 34.27 -23.51
C THR A 598 -21.83 35.68 -24.06
N ALA A 599 -22.98 36.33 -24.07
CA ALA A 599 -23.19 37.66 -24.60
C ALA A 599 -22.37 38.76 -23.88
N ASP A 600 -22.09 38.58 -22.59
CA ASP A 600 -21.33 39.52 -21.76
C ASP A 600 -19.83 39.39 -21.89
N LEU A 601 -19.38 38.35 -22.60
CA LEU A 601 -17.93 38.11 -22.83
C LEU A 601 -17.37 39.09 -23.87
N PRO A 602 -16.06 39.41 -23.78
CA PRO A 602 -15.36 40.08 -24.88
C PRO A 602 -15.54 39.29 -26.19
N PRO A 603 -15.70 39.96 -27.36
CA PRO A 603 -16.01 39.31 -28.64
C PRO A 603 -15.12 38.12 -29.00
N PRO A 604 -13.80 38.11 -28.74
CA PRO A 604 -12.93 36.96 -29.03
C PRO A 604 -13.28 35.71 -28.23
N LEU A 605 -13.84 35.85 -27.00
CA LEU A 605 -14.18 34.76 -26.10
C LEU A 605 -15.64 34.26 -26.22
N ARG A 606 -16.46 34.86 -27.09
CA ARG A 606 -17.87 34.45 -27.24
C ARG A 606 -18.04 33.12 -27.92
N ILE A 607 -17.21 32.84 -28.94
CA ILE A 607 -17.27 31.63 -29.76
C ILE A 607 -15.87 31.02 -29.83
N PHE A 608 -15.78 29.74 -29.54
CA PHE A 608 -14.54 28.97 -29.69
C PHE A 608 -14.16 28.89 -31.19
N ARG A 609 -13.00 29.41 -31.52
CA ARG A 609 -12.51 29.44 -32.91
C ARG A 609 -11.36 28.46 -33.06
N GLU A 610 -11.55 27.50 -33.96
CA GLU A 610 -10.46 26.66 -34.42
C GLU A 610 -9.58 27.53 -35.36
N GLN A 611 -8.30 27.69 -34.98
CA GLN A 611 -7.35 28.33 -35.89
C GLN A 611 -7.17 27.35 -37.05
N LYS A 612 -7.58 27.77 -38.25
CA LYS A 612 -7.17 27.06 -39.46
C LYS A 612 -5.63 27.13 -39.51
N ARG A 613 -4.99 26.09 -38.96
CA ARG A 613 -3.58 25.85 -39.31
C ARG A 613 -3.62 25.54 -40.80
N GLU A 614 -3.26 26.49 -41.61
CA GLU A 614 -2.77 26.15 -42.97
C GLU A 614 -1.61 25.17 -42.71
N PRO A 615 -1.60 24.00 -43.37
CA PRO A 615 -0.46 23.12 -43.27
C PRO A 615 0.76 24.00 -43.57
N ALA A 616 1.77 23.94 -42.68
CA ALA A 616 3.05 24.58 -42.88
C ALA A 616 3.78 23.87 -44.03
N GLY A 617 3.20 24.00 -45.22
CA GLY A 617 3.75 23.60 -46.47
C GLY A 617 4.14 24.86 -47.20
N VAL A 618 5.36 24.90 -47.69
CA VAL A 618 5.84 25.83 -48.68
C VAL A 618 4.77 25.88 -49.78
N PRO A 619 4.26 27.05 -50.19
CA PRO A 619 3.28 27.13 -51.26
C PRO A 619 3.85 26.41 -52.51
N GLY A 620 3.21 25.30 -52.92
CA GLY A 620 3.56 24.55 -54.10
C GLY A 620 4.14 23.15 -53.93
N GLN A 621 4.35 22.62 -52.71
CA GLN A 621 4.70 21.20 -52.52
C GLN A 621 3.51 20.43 -51.93
N GLU A 622 2.88 19.60 -52.77
CA GLU A 622 1.93 18.58 -52.32
C GLU A 622 2.64 17.60 -51.35
N ALA A 623 1.96 17.21 -50.29
CA ALA A 623 2.51 16.23 -49.36
C ALA A 623 2.87 14.92 -50.10
N PRO A 624 4.01 14.29 -49.81
CA PRO A 624 4.43 13.06 -50.49
C PRO A 624 3.37 11.97 -50.31
N LEU A 625 3.11 11.20 -51.34
CA LEU A 625 2.20 10.06 -51.30
C LEU A 625 2.71 9.04 -50.28
N HIS A 626 1.87 8.63 -49.37
CA HIS A 626 2.22 7.67 -48.32
C HIS A 626 1.02 6.76 -47.96
N ILE A 627 1.28 5.45 -47.74
CA ILE A 627 0.30 4.50 -47.25
C ILE A 627 0.22 4.65 -45.71
N ALA A 628 -0.85 5.30 -45.26
CA ALA A 628 -1.07 5.53 -43.80
C ALA A 628 -1.60 4.29 -43.10
N PHE A 629 -2.31 3.42 -43.80
CA PHE A 629 -2.83 2.17 -43.22
C PHE A 629 -2.96 1.09 -44.34
N PRO A 630 -2.59 -0.17 -44.01
CA PRO A 630 -1.93 -0.66 -42.81
C PRO A 630 -0.46 -0.23 -42.72
N PRO A 631 0.10 -0.13 -41.51
CA PRO A 631 1.52 0.17 -41.33
C PRO A 631 2.41 -0.92 -41.90
N ALA A 632 3.62 -0.55 -42.30
CA ALA A 632 4.59 -1.50 -42.86
C ALA A 632 4.90 -2.62 -41.85
N ASN A 633 4.97 -3.87 -42.36
CA ASN A 633 5.24 -5.09 -41.58
C ASN A 633 4.20 -5.41 -40.49
N SER A 634 2.99 -4.86 -40.60
CA SER A 634 1.91 -5.22 -39.65
C SER A 634 1.38 -6.63 -39.91
N GLU A 635 0.97 -7.30 -38.84
CA GLU A 635 0.21 -8.58 -38.89
C GLU A 635 -1.29 -8.28 -38.73
N ILE A 636 -2.11 -8.79 -39.63
CA ILE A 636 -3.57 -8.61 -39.61
C ILE A 636 -4.23 -9.98 -39.52
N GLU A 637 -5.02 -10.19 -38.48
CA GLU A 637 -5.76 -11.41 -38.28
C GLU A 637 -7.02 -11.44 -39.18
N LEU A 638 -7.17 -12.54 -39.94
CA LEU A 638 -8.32 -12.73 -40.82
C LEU A 638 -9.51 -13.27 -39.97
N VAL A 639 -10.45 -12.41 -39.70
CA VAL A 639 -11.67 -12.81 -39.00
C VAL A 639 -12.67 -13.37 -40.01
N SER A 640 -13.06 -14.65 -39.84
CA SER A 640 -14.18 -15.29 -40.55
C SER A 640 -15.49 -14.97 -39.83
N VAL A 641 -16.50 -14.52 -40.53
CA VAL A 641 -17.87 -14.37 -40.00
C VAL A 641 -18.55 -15.70 -40.04
N GLU A 642 -19.03 -16.22 -38.89
CA GLU A 642 -19.81 -17.47 -38.83
C GLU A 642 -21.07 -17.34 -39.73
N GLY A 643 -21.15 -18.18 -40.73
CA GLY A 643 -22.32 -18.25 -41.64
C GLY A 643 -22.13 -17.62 -43.03
N ASP A 644 -21.04 -16.92 -43.29
CA ASP A 644 -20.71 -16.39 -44.61
C ASP A 644 -19.31 -16.88 -45.05
N THR A 645 -19.17 -17.29 -46.32
CA THR A 645 -17.91 -17.79 -46.89
C THR A 645 -16.90 -16.62 -47.17
N GLY A 646 -17.25 -15.42 -46.78
CA GLY A 646 -16.45 -14.19 -47.00
C GLY A 646 -15.54 -13.84 -45.84
N LYS A 647 -14.25 -13.53 -46.12
CA LYS A 647 -13.32 -12.91 -45.16
C LYS A 647 -13.59 -11.42 -45.11
N LEU A 648 -13.48 -10.83 -43.89
CA LEU A 648 -13.64 -9.37 -43.75
C LEU A 648 -12.59 -8.64 -44.58
N PRO A 649 -12.99 -7.62 -45.37
CA PRO A 649 -12.06 -6.84 -46.15
C PRO A 649 -11.14 -5.98 -45.27
N VAL A 650 -9.86 -5.90 -45.63
CA VAL A 650 -8.86 -5.06 -44.97
C VAL A 650 -8.93 -3.65 -45.55
N ALA A 651 -9.14 -2.65 -44.71
CA ALA A 651 -9.09 -1.24 -45.16
C ALA A 651 -7.68 -0.85 -45.58
N LEU A 652 -7.56 -0.08 -46.66
CA LEU A 652 -6.33 0.54 -47.12
C LEU A 652 -6.52 2.04 -47.21
N LYS A 653 -5.53 2.81 -46.76
CA LYS A 653 -5.59 4.26 -46.73
C LYS A 653 -4.28 4.88 -47.16
N ALA A 654 -4.34 5.92 -48.03
CA ALA A 654 -3.22 6.75 -48.39
C ALA A 654 -3.40 8.20 -47.96
N GLU A 655 -2.30 8.88 -47.71
CA GLU A 655 -2.19 10.32 -47.44
C GLU A 655 -1.26 10.97 -48.46
N GLY A 656 -1.44 12.26 -48.76
CA GLY A 656 -0.68 12.97 -49.76
C GLY A 656 -0.96 12.51 -51.19
N GLY A 657 -0.09 12.84 -52.12
CA GLY A 657 -0.20 12.52 -53.57
C GLY A 657 -1.35 13.20 -54.29
N THR A 658 -1.29 13.19 -55.63
CA THR A 658 -2.31 13.81 -56.52
C THR A 658 -3.35 12.76 -56.94
N LEU A 659 -4.64 13.08 -56.82
CA LEU A 659 -5.72 12.21 -57.31
C LEU A 659 -5.78 12.27 -58.86
N PRO A 660 -6.16 11.16 -59.53
CA PRO A 660 -6.64 9.88 -59.03
C PRO A 660 -5.53 8.96 -58.51
N LEU A 661 -5.90 8.06 -57.56
CA LEU A 661 -5.02 7.02 -57.03
C LEU A 661 -5.32 5.66 -57.65
N THR A 662 -4.28 4.89 -57.93
CA THR A 662 -4.37 3.48 -58.35
C THR A 662 -3.78 2.59 -57.26
N TRP A 663 -4.57 1.64 -56.75
CA TRP A 663 -4.15 0.69 -55.75
C TRP A 663 -3.87 -0.69 -56.36
N LEU A 664 -2.80 -1.33 -55.93
CA LEU A 664 -2.45 -2.68 -56.32
C LEU A 664 -2.17 -3.54 -55.10
N ALA A 665 -2.60 -4.81 -55.14
CA ALA A 665 -2.20 -5.86 -54.20
C ALA A 665 -1.44 -6.92 -54.98
N ASP A 666 -0.20 -7.21 -54.56
CA ASP A 666 0.71 -8.15 -55.27
C ASP A 666 0.83 -7.84 -56.79
N GLY A 667 0.80 -6.54 -57.12
CA GLY A 667 0.86 -6.09 -58.52
C GLY A 667 -0.46 -6.13 -59.30
N VAL A 668 -1.54 -6.63 -58.70
CA VAL A 668 -2.88 -6.69 -59.33
C VAL A 668 -3.72 -5.48 -58.91
N PRO A 669 -4.29 -4.71 -59.86
CA PRO A 669 -5.11 -3.56 -59.56
C PRO A 669 -6.36 -3.94 -58.74
N LEU A 670 -6.60 -3.17 -57.66
CA LEU A 670 -7.81 -3.28 -56.89
C LEU A 670 -8.94 -2.47 -57.50
N ALA A 671 -10.18 -2.97 -57.42
CA ALA A 671 -11.38 -2.24 -57.80
C ALA A 671 -11.63 -1.10 -56.81
N ALA A 672 -10.96 0.02 -56.94
CA ALA A 672 -11.04 1.17 -56.04
C ALA A 672 -11.64 2.38 -56.79
N SER A 673 -12.33 3.26 -56.03
CA SER A 673 -12.70 4.58 -56.57
C SER A 673 -11.45 5.46 -56.73
N PRO A 674 -11.08 5.87 -57.96
CA PRO A 674 -9.80 6.57 -58.18
C PRO A 674 -9.67 7.92 -57.44
N HIS A 675 -10.79 8.53 -57.07
CA HIS A 675 -10.84 9.81 -56.37
C HIS A 675 -11.01 9.69 -54.85
N ARG A 676 -10.88 8.47 -54.31
CA ARG A 676 -10.87 8.24 -52.85
C ARG A 676 -9.48 7.79 -52.39
N ARG A 677 -9.07 8.28 -51.26
CA ARG A 677 -7.81 7.92 -50.60
C ARG A 677 -7.91 6.65 -49.77
N GLU A 678 -9.08 6.00 -49.74
CA GLU A 678 -9.39 4.79 -49.01
C GLU A 678 -9.99 3.76 -49.95
N THR A 679 -9.59 2.48 -49.79
CA THR A 679 -10.16 1.33 -50.49
C THR A 679 -10.10 0.10 -49.57
N PHE A 680 -10.60 -1.04 -50.05
CA PHE A 680 -10.60 -2.29 -49.33
C PHE A 680 -9.92 -3.38 -50.14
N LEU A 681 -9.09 -4.17 -49.46
CA LEU A 681 -8.50 -5.40 -49.97
C LEU A 681 -9.32 -6.58 -49.45
N THR A 682 -9.87 -7.41 -50.34
CA THR A 682 -10.50 -8.70 -49.97
C THR A 682 -9.40 -9.77 -49.98
N PRO A 683 -9.02 -10.33 -48.80
CA PRO A 683 -7.93 -11.29 -48.72
C PRO A 683 -8.30 -12.63 -49.39
N SER A 684 -7.42 -13.18 -50.19
CA SER A 684 -7.58 -14.53 -50.77
C SER A 684 -7.23 -15.62 -49.76
N GLY A 685 -6.33 -15.34 -48.79
CA GLY A 685 -5.88 -16.30 -47.78
C GLY A 685 -4.81 -15.71 -46.86
N PRO A 686 -4.33 -16.48 -45.87
CA PRO A 686 -3.17 -16.10 -45.07
C PRO A 686 -1.91 -16.07 -45.95
N GLY A 687 -1.00 -15.16 -45.62
CA GLY A 687 0.26 -14.97 -46.36
C GLY A 687 0.76 -13.53 -46.33
N PHE A 688 1.83 -13.27 -47.04
CA PHE A 688 2.33 -11.90 -47.22
C PHE A 688 1.64 -11.25 -48.42
N VAL A 689 1.25 -9.98 -48.29
CA VAL A 689 0.65 -9.18 -49.34
C VAL A 689 1.43 -7.88 -49.47
N GLN A 690 1.86 -7.56 -50.68
CA GLN A 690 2.46 -6.29 -50.99
C GLN A 690 1.40 -5.32 -51.52
N ILE A 691 1.20 -4.22 -50.82
CA ILE A 691 0.28 -3.15 -51.22
C ILE A 691 1.08 -2.02 -51.83
N THR A 692 0.64 -1.51 -53.00
CA THR A 692 1.24 -0.37 -53.65
C THR A 692 0.14 0.64 -53.98
N VAL A 693 0.39 1.91 -53.78
CA VAL A 693 -0.45 3.01 -54.25
C VAL A 693 0.35 3.88 -55.21
N ILE A 694 -0.28 4.30 -56.29
CA ILE A 694 0.32 5.16 -57.33
C ILE A 694 -0.61 6.34 -57.54
N ASP A 695 -0.08 7.56 -57.59
CA ASP A 695 -0.86 8.77 -57.87
C ASP A 695 -0.86 9.18 -59.35
N ALA A 696 -1.62 10.24 -59.68
CA ALA A 696 -1.74 10.74 -61.05
C ALA A 696 -0.41 11.21 -61.67
N GLU A 697 0.59 11.52 -60.84
CA GLU A 697 1.92 11.97 -61.30
C GLU A 697 2.92 10.81 -61.36
N GLY A 698 2.47 9.56 -61.10
CA GLY A 698 3.32 8.39 -61.14
C GLY A 698 4.17 8.18 -59.88
N ARG A 699 4.00 8.98 -58.82
CA ARG A 699 4.65 8.76 -57.53
C ARG A 699 4.00 7.54 -56.88
N SER A 700 4.79 6.70 -56.23
CA SER A 700 4.29 5.48 -55.61
C SER A 700 4.83 5.29 -54.21
N ASP A 701 4.01 4.68 -53.32
CA ASP A 701 4.42 4.15 -52.03
C ASP A 701 4.03 2.68 -51.90
N ARG A 702 4.80 1.93 -51.10
CA ARG A 702 4.64 0.48 -50.95
C ARG A 702 4.72 0.07 -49.48
N THR A 703 3.87 -0.87 -49.11
CA THR A 703 3.93 -1.52 -47.80
C THR A 703 3.73 -3.02 -47.93
N GLN A 704 4.36 -3.82 -47.07
CA GLN A 704 4.14 -5.25 -47.00
C GLN A 704 3.47 -5.56 -45.65
N ILE A 705 2.44 -6.42 -45.70
CA ILE A 705 1.71 -6.87 -44.53
C ILE A 705 1.66 -8.40 -44.50
N ARG A 706 1.45 -8.96 -43.33
CA ARG A 706 1.20 -10.38 -43.16
C ARG A 706 -0.25 -10.59 -42.73
N LEU A 707 -0.97 -11.43 -43.49
CA LEU A 707 -2.31 -11.88 -43.16
C LEU A 707 -2.23 -13.23 -42.47
N ARG A 708 -2.85 -13.38 -41.34
CA ARG A 708 -2.92 -14.63 -40.56
C ARG A 708 -4.33 -15.20 -40.50
#